data_65ad72305bb517b4809adf828b3a7934
#
_entry.id   65ad72305bb517b4809adf828b3a7934
#
_cell.length_a   1.000
_cell.length_b   1.000
_cell.length_c   1.000
_cell.angle_alpha   90.00
_cell.angle_beta   90.00
_cell.angle_gamma   90.00
#
_symmetry.space_group_name_H-M   'P 1'
#
loop_
_entity.id
_entity.type
_entity.pdbx_description
1 polymer ?
#
loop_
_entity_poly.entity_id
_entity_poly.type
_entity_poly.pdbx_seq_one_letter_code
_entity_poly.pdbx_strand_id
1 'polypeptide(L)'
;MTLSSDELSEIRSILGREPTDAELLMFEAQWSEHCSYKSSRHYLKLLPSEGVDVLIGPGRDAAAVRVFRDFAVVLKIESHNHPSAVDPYNGASTGVGGVVRDILTLGAKPIALLDLLFFGNPRDKHANWLIKGVVRGISDYGNRIGVPVVSGMVWFDESYNKYPLVNVACIGIVEISKIINGVPEDGDYIVIIGNTTGRDGILGSSFASKPLDLQEDSSYLPAIQVGNPLIEKLIIDFLVEAAELRILKHVKDLGGGGLATAIAELTSNYGLGAYILLERLHTREPDLRPEEMLVSESQERMLLVVSREDFRKVEELLSKYNLQYSVAGYLDRSGLIKVYYNGKLVACIPADKLARPQVRFRSVEIPEHYIKLHNNDNLVLPEVKNLNEVMLKLLSSPNIASKEWIYSQYDYEVGVRTVVKPGFGDAAVLRLIDVDGRVGIAVKGDGNPRYVFLNPFRGAANAVAECYRNLISVGSKPIAIVDELNAGNPEKPTHYWYFTEMVKGISWCASELKLPVVGGKVSFYNEDLSRGVMVKPVATIVGVGVIDDIAKSLTFELKREGNYVLVVGTTYPELGGSEYLHSCLGLELGEVPLPRPSTEVFNGEYISKLVELGYVEAVHDIDIGGLAVAIAEMCITGMNGARLDLRRLPSRGCSRVEELLFSETQARYLVEVKRDVVDSVLELATHYGVDVGILGEVGGDSLVLTWG
;
A
#
# COMPACT_ATOMS: atom_id res chain seq x y z
N MET A 1 -24.99 15.81 -0.80
CA MET A 1 -24.85 15.05 -2.08
C MET A 1 -23.54 15.46 -2.74
N THR A 2 -22.80 14.49 -3.26
CA THR A 2 -21.56 14.71 -4.02
C THR A 2 -21.79 14.71 -5.54
N LEU A 3 -23.01 14.35 -5.97
CA LEU A 3 -23.42 14.38 -7.39
C LEU A 3 -23.54 15.81 -7.90
N SER A 4 -22.94 16.08 -9.05
CA SER A 4 -23.08 17.36 -9.76
C SER A 4 -24.43 17.50 -10.44
N SER A 5 -24.81 18.73 -10.85
CA SER A 5 -26.03 18.98 -11.64
C SER A 5 -26.05 18.20 -12.94
N ASP A 6 -24.89 18.03 -13.58
CA ASP A 6 -24.76 17.27 -14.83
C ASP A 6 -24.99 15.77 -14.58
N GLU A 7 -24.44 15.22 -13.50
CA GLU A 7 -24.63 13.83 -13.09
C GLU A 7 -26.11 13.56 -12.76
N LEU A 8 -26.78 14.47 -12.06
CA LEU A 8 -28.22 14.36 -11.80
C LEU A 8 -29.05 14.37 -13.10
N SER A 9 -28.67 15.19 -14.08
CA SER A 9 -29.31 15.24 -15.38
C SER A 9 -29.09 13.94 -16.18
N GLU A 10 -27.87 13.39 -16.10
CA GLU A 10 -27.52 12.11 -16.71
C GLU A 10 -28.33 10.95 -16.08
N ILE A 11 -28.46 10.91 -14.75
CA ILE A 11 -29.28 9.91 -14.04
C ILE A 11 -30.75 9.95 -14.50
N ARG A 12 -31.35 11.15 -14.60
CA ARG A 12 -32.72 11.30 -15.13
C ARG A 12 -32.85 10.77 -16.55
N SER A 13 -31.88 11.04 -17.39
CA SER A 13 -31.82 10.53 -18.76
C SER A 13 -31.72 9.01 -18.83
N ILE A 14 -30.89 8.41 -17.97
CA ILE A 14 -30.72 6.94 -17.88
C ILE A 14 -32.02 6.26 -17.45
N LEU A 15 -32.68 6.81 -16.43
CA LEU A 15 -33.90 6.24 -15.87
C LEU A 15 -35.15 6.57 -16.67
N GLY A 16 -35.14 7.63 -17.49
CA GLY A 16 -36.30 8.17 -18.21
C GLY A 16 -37.38 8.76 -17.29
N ARG A 17 -37.05 9.00 -16.01
CA ARG A 17 -37.91 9.53 -14.95
C ARG A 17 -37.09 10.11 -13.81
N GLU A 18 -37.76 10.72 -12.83
CA GLU A 18 -37.09 11.08 -11.58
C GLU A 18 -36.63 9.82 -10.81
N PRO A 19 -35.40 9.82 -10.25
CA PRO A 19 -34.94 8.73 -9.42
C PRO A 19 -35.75 8.64 -8.11
N THR A 20 -35.87 7.43 -7.57
CA THR A 20 -36.29 7.24 -6.17
C THR A 20 -35.16 7.62 -5.22
N ASP A 21 -35.45 7.79 -3.91
CA ASP A 21 -34.42 8.07 -2.90
C ASP A 21 -33.36 6.94 -2.86
N ALA A 22 -33.80 5.69 -2.96
CA ALA A 22 -32.89 4.52 -3.01
C ALA A 22 -31.97 4.56 -4.25
N GLU A 23 -32.54 4.81 -5.44
CA GLU A 23 -31.76 4.94 -6.68
C GLU A 23 -30.76 6.09 -6.60
N LEU A 24 -31.18 7.24 -6.07
CA LEU A 24 -30.32 8.40 -5.94
C LEU A 24 -29.11 8.11 -5.04
N LEU A 25 -29.32 7.45 -3.89
CA LEU A 25 -28.21 7.08 -3.00
C LEU A 25 -27.32 5.97 -3.59
N MET A 26 -27.87 5.01 -4.35
CA MET A 26 -27.07 4.02 -5.08
C MET A 26 -26.14 4.71 -6.09
N PHE A 27 -26.63 5.68 -6.86
CA PHE A 27 -25.80 6.47 -7.77
C PHE A 27 -24.77 7.32 -7.01
N GLU A 28 -25.15 7.97 -5.91
CA GLU A 28 -24.24 8.79 -5.13
C GLU A 28 -23.06 7.97 -4.57
N ALA A 29 -23.32 6.77 -4.06
CA ALA A 29 -22.30 5.86 -3.57
C ALA A 29 -21.40 5.37 -4.71
N GLN A 30 -21.98 4.80 -5.77
CA GLN A 30 -21.22 4.18 -6.86
C GLN A 30 -20.52 5.21 -7.77
N TRP A 31 -21.10 6.41 -7.97
CA TRP A 31 -20.50 7.47 -8.77
C TRP A 31 -19.60 8.41 -7.94
N SER A 32 -19.38 8.12 -6.67
CA SER A 32 -18.35 8.79 -5.88
C SER A 32 -16.98 8.64 -6.56
N GLU A 33 -16.05 9.57 -6.34
CA GLU A 33 -14.68 9.44 -6.88
C GLU A 33 -14.01 8.19 -6.34
N HIS A 34 -14.28 7.86 -5.08
CA HIS A 34 -13.72 6.70 -4.37
C HIS A 34 -14.09 5.36 -5.03
N CYS A 35 -15.37 5.13 -5.40
CA CYS A 35 -15.81 3.87 -6.00
C CYS A 35 -15.60 3.83 -7.53
N SER A 36 -15.82 4.95 -8.21
CA SER A 36 -15.88 4.96 -9.69
C SER A 36 -14.55 5.23 -10.38
N TYR A 37 -13.57 5.80 -9.68
CA TYR A 37 -12.31 6.25 -10.29
C TYR A 37 -12.55 7.17 -11.51
N LYS A 38 -13.64 7.95 -11.50
CA LYS A 38 -14.08 8.73 -12.67
C LYS A 38 -13.06 9.74 -13.16
N SER A 39 -12.21 10.28 -12.26
CA SER A 39 -11.15 11.21 -12.62
C SER A 39 -9.79 10.56 -12.84
N SER A 40 -9.56 9.32 -12.40
CA SER A 40 -8.22 8.69 -12.40
C SER A 40 -8.06 7.54 -13.39
N ARG A 41 -9.09 6.74 -13.65
CA ARG A 41 -9.00 5.48 -14.42
C ARG A 41 -8.37 5.59 -15.82
N HIS A 42 -8.41 6.77 -16.45
CA HIS A 42 -7.79 6.97 -17.77
C HIS A 42 -6.27 7.14 -17.68
N TYR A 43 -5.74 7.70 -16.57
CA TYR A 43 -4.31 7.74 -16.29
C TYR A 43 -3.78 6.39 -15.79
N LEU A 44 -4.56 5.67 -14.97
CA LEU A 44 -4.15 4.35 -14.43
C LEU A 44 -3.87 3.32 -15.54
N LYS A 45 -4.44 3.49 -16.73
CA LYS A 45 -4.13 2.69 -17.91
C LYS A 45 -2.69 2.82 -18.43
N LEU A 46 -1.94 3.81 -17.97
CA LEU A 46 -0.52 3.97 -18.30
C LEU A 46 0.36 2.99 -17.53
N LEU A 47 -0.11 2.47 -16.40
CA LEU A 47 0.65 1.55 -15.57
C LEU A 47 0.85 0.20 -16.27
N PRO A 48 2.09 -0.35 -16.32
CA PRO A 48 2.35 -1.65 -16.90
C PRO A 48 1.79 -2.74 -15.97
N SER A 49 0.70 -3.39 -16.36
CA SER A 49 0.00 -4.37 -15.52
C SER A 49 0.14 -5.81 -15.96
N GLU A 50 0.78 -6.05 -17.09
CA GLU A 50 0.96 -7.38 -17.68
C GLU A 50 2.31 -7.99 -17.27
N GLY A 51 2.32 -9.28 -16.99
CA GLY A 51 3.53 -10.06 -16.69
C GLY A 51 3.25 -11.55 -16.81
N VAL A 52 4.31 -12.35 -17.03
CA VAL A 52 4.19 -13.81 -17.24
C VAL A 52 3.54 -14.51 -16.04
N ASP A 53 3.79 -14.02 -14.84
CA ASP A 53 3.30 -14.61 -13.60
C ASP A 53 2.02 -13.94 -13.09
N VAL A 54 1.49 -12.91 -13.77
CA VAL A 54 0.24 -12.24 -13.39
C VAL A 54 -0.94 -13.11 -13.82
N LEU A 55 -1.69 -13.63 -12.84
CA LEU A 55 -2.87 -14.45 -13.06
C LEU A 55 -4.15 -13.62 -13.07
N ILE A 56 -4.24 -12.64 -12.19
CA ILE A 56 -5.34 -11.68 -12.07
C ILE A 56 -4.71 -10.31 -11.86
N GLY A 57 -4.93 -9.41 -12.80
CA GLY A 57 -4.48 -8.02 -12.76
C GLY A 57 -5.57 -7.04 -12.29
N PRO A 58 -5.42 -5.73 -12.62
CA PRO A 58 -6.35 -4.69 -12.21
C PRO A 58 -7.78 -4.93 -12.70
N GLY A 59 -8.78 -4.49 -11.90
CA GLY A 59 -10.21 -4.62 -12.24
C GLY A 59 -10.96 -5.67 -11.41
N ARG A 60 -10.27 -6.33 -10.49
CA ARG A 60 -10.86 -7.19 -9.44
C ARG A 60 -10.54 -6.57 -8.08
N ASP A 61 -11.14 -7.09 -7.01
CA ASP A 61 -10.93 -6.59 -5.64
C ASP A 61 -9.46 -6.75 -5.20
N ALA A 62 -8.80 -7.83 -5.62
CA ALA A 62 -7.39 -8.08 -5.38
C ALA A 62 -6.71 -8.65 -6.64
N ALA A 63 -5.38 -8.53 -6.70
CA ALA A 63 -4.55 -9.12 -7.75
C ALA A 63 -3.98 -10.47 -7.32
N ALA A 64 -3.69 -11.36 -8.27
CA ALA A 64 -3.04 -12.65 -8.01
C ALA A 64 -1.82 -12.85 -8.92
N VAL A 65 -0.68 -13.19 -8.31
CA VAL A 65 0.60 -13.40 -8.99
C VAL A 65 1.16 -14.77 -8.61
N ARG A 66 1.54 -15.57 -9.60
CA ARG A 66 2.19 -16.87 -9.37
C ARG A 66 3.53 -16.68 -8.66
N VAL A 67 3.82 -17.50 -7.67
CA VAL A 67 5.10 -17.48 -6.95
C VAL A 67 5.87 -18.77 -7.10
N PHE A 68 5.31 -19.90 -6.73
CA PHE A 68 5.96 -21.22 -6.83
C PHE A 68 4.97 -22.26 -7.31
N ARG A 69 5.37 -23.04 -8.33
CA ARG A 69 4.58 -24.18 -8.86
C ARG A 69 3.10 -23.77 -9.07
N ASP A 70 2.23 -24.34 -8.26
CA ASP A 70 0.78 -24.17 -8.34
C ASP A 70 0.23 -23.18 -7.30
N PHE A 71 1.09 -22.33 -6.69
CA PHE A 71 0.71 -21.32 -5.72
C PHE A 71 0.83 -19.90 -6.25
N ALA A 72 -0.10 -19.06 -5.81
CA ALA A 72 -0.11 -17.63 -6.07
C ALA A 72 -0.15 -16.85 -4.76
N VAL A 73 0.48 -15.68 -4.76
CA VAL A 73 0.18 -14.64 -3.76
C VAL A 73 -0.91 -13.74 -4.29
N VAL A 74 -1.76 -13.29 -3.37
CA VAL A 74 -2.83 -12.32 -3.64
C VAL A 74 -2.48 -11.04 -2.91
N LEU A 75 -2.55 -9.91 -3.62
CA LEU A 75 -2.10 -8.60 -3.14
C LEU A 75 -3.24 -7.58 -3.19
N LYS A 76 -3.33 -6.78 -2.14
CA LYS A 76 -4.22 -5.61 -2.08
C LYS A 76 -3.59 -4.52 -1.23
N ILE A 77 -3.82 -3.26 -1.61
CA ILE A 77 -3.53 -2.06 -0.82
C ILE A 77 -4.76 -1.15 -0.83
N GLU A 78 -5.03 -0.50 0.28
CA GLU A 78 -6.12 0.46 0.46
C GLU A 78 -5.67 1.62 1.36
N SER A 79 -6.32 2.78 1.19
CA SER A 79 -6.18 3.94 2.07
C SER A 79 -7.41 4.11 2.94
N HIS A 80 -7.20 4.47 4.21
CA HIS A 80 -8.24 4.77 5.17
C HIS A 80 -8.01 6.13 5.87
N ASN A 81 -7.66 7.16 5.06
CA ASN A 81 -7.20 8.47 5.53
C ASN A 81 -8.31 9.27 6.21
N HIS A 82 -9.43 9.51 5.51
CA HIS A 82 -10.57 10.29 6.02
C HIS A 82 -11.13 9.72 7.33
N PRO A 83 -11.45 8.41 7.41
CA PRO A 83 -11.92 7.85 8.67
C PRO A 83 -10.91 7.98 9.80
N SER A 84 -9.61 7.78 9.52
CA SER A 84 -8.55 7.86 10.53
C SER A 84 -8.29 9.28 11.03
N ALA A 85 -8.61 10.31 10.24
CA ALA A 85 -8.52 11.70 10.69
C ALA A 85 -9.59 12.05 11.73
N VAL A 86 -10.74 11.37 11.71
CA VAL A 86 -11.90 11.61 12.60
C VAL A 86 -11.88 10.65 13.79
N ASP A 87 -11.73 9.35 13.54
CA ASP A 87 -11.62 8.28 14.55
C ASP A 87 -10.43 7.39 14.20
N PRO A 88 -9.22 7.69 14.70
CA PRO A 88 -8.01 7.00 14.27
C PRO A 88 -8.00 5.51 14.61
N TYR A 89 -8.68 5.10 15.69
CA TYR A 89 -8.76 3.70 16.08
C TYR A 89 -9.64 2.89 15.11
N ASN A 90 -10.91 3.31 14.94
CA ASN A 90 -11.82 2.60 14.05
C ASN A 90 -11.45 2.77 12.59
N GLY A 91 -11.01 3.97 12.19
CA GLY A 91 -10.54 4.22 10.81
C GLY A 91 -9.41 3.29 10.40
N ALA A 92 -8.40 3.11 11.24
CA ALA A 92 -7.28 2.22 10.96
C ALA A 92 -7.68 0.73 11.06
N SER A 93 -8.47 0.35 12.06
CA SER A 93 -8.98 -1.02 12.22
C SER A 93 -9.74 -1.50 10.99
N THR A 94 -10.64 -0.66 10.48
CA THR A 94 -11.47 -1.01 9.32
C THR A 94 -10.70 -0.97 8.00
N GLY A 95 -9.60 -0.21 7.95
CA GLY A 95 -8.62 -0.30 6.85
C GLY A 95 -7.98 -1.68 6.77
N VAL A 96 -7.57 -2.25 7.92
CA VAL A 96 -7.07 -3.65 8.00
C VAL A 96 -8.14 -4.64 7.56
N GLY A 97 -9.37 -4.52 8.09
CA GLY A 97 -10.47 -5.41 7.73
C GLY A 97 -10.79 -5.38 6.24
N GLY A 98 -10.82 -4.19 5.62
CA GLY A 98 -11.09 -4.02 4.19
C GLY A 98 -10.10 -4.75 3.28
N VAL A 99 -8.79 -4.56 3.49
CA VAL A 99 -7.78 -5.25 2.67
C VAL A 99 -7.76 -6.76 2.88
N VAL A 100 -8.10 -7.24 4.08
CA VAL A 100 -8.24 -8.67 4.34
C VAL A 100 -9.43 -9.25 3.59
N ARG A 101 -10.59 -8.60 3.62
CA ARG A 101 -11.77 -9.04 2.86
C ARG A 101 -11.52 -9.07 1.35
N ASP A 102 -10.79 -8.10 0.81
CA ASP A 102 -10.41 -8.09 -0.61
C ASP A 102 -9.58 -9.33 -0.99
N ILE A 103 -8.60 -9.71 -0.17
CA ILE A 103 -7.81 -10.94 -0.36
C ILE A 103 -8.72 -12.19 -0.36
N LEU A 104 -9.70 -12.22 0.54
CA LEU A 104 -10.64 -13.33 0.67
C LEU A 104 -11.58 -13.47 -0.52
N THR A 105 -11.81 -12.42 -1.33
CA THR A 105 -12.64 -12.53 -2.55
C THR A 105 -12.08 -13.51 -3.56
N LEU A 106 -10.77 -13.76 -3.53
CA LEU A 106 -10.10 -14.76 -4.36
C LEU A 106 -9.88 -16.09 -3.62
N GLY A 107 -10.37 -16.25 -2.40
CA GLY A 107 -10.20 -17.46 -1.57
C GLY A 107 -8.80 -17.61 -1.00
N ALA A 108 -7.98 -16.57 -1.03
CA ALA A 108 -6.63 -16.60 -0.49
C ALA A 108 -6.63 -16.46 1.03
N LYS A 109 -5.73 -17.23 1.69
CA LYS A 109 -5.49 -17.11 3.12
C LYS A 109 -4.60 -15.91 3.40
N PRO A 110 -5.03 -14.89 4.17
CA PRO A 110 -4.18 -13.78 4.58
C PRO A 110 -2.98 -14.28 5.39
N ILE A 111 -1.76 -13.84 5.04
CA ILE A 111 -0.51 -14.27 5.68
C ILE A 111 0.38 -13.12 6.14
N ALA A 112 0.14 -11.90 5.66
CA ALA A 112 0.89 -10.71 6.06
C ALA A 112 0.08 -9.44 5.85
N LEU A 113 0.31 -8.47 6.74
CA LEU A 113 -0.11 -7.08 6.63
C LEU A 113 1.11 -6.17 6.57
N LEU A 114 0.97 -5.06 5.87
CA LEU A 114 1.93 -3.95 5.86
C LEU A 114 1.16 -2.65 6.13
N ASP A 115 1.77 -1.76 6.91
CA ASP A 115 1.22 -0.44 7.18
C ASP A 115 2.16 0.67 6.68
N LEU A 116 1.64 1.60 5.87
CA LEU A 116 2.38 2.75 5.36
C LEU A 116 1.71 4.01 5.89
N LEU A 117 2.33 4.58 6.94
CA LEU A 117 1.72 5.57 7.81
C LEU A 117 2.43 6.92 7.68
N PHE A 118 1.65 7.98 7.53
CA PHE A 118 2.17 9.34 7.42
C PHE A 118 1.49 10.21 8.48
N PHE A 119 2.28 10.71 9.42
CA PHE A 119 1.80 11.45 10.56
C PHE A 119 2.44 12.83 10.67
N GLY A 120 1.80 13.69 11.44
CA GLY A 120 2.36 14.95 11.87
C GLY A 120 3.50 14.81 12.87
N ASN A 121 4.00 15.95 13.33
CA ASN A 121 5.07 15.99 14.34
C ASN A 121 4.64 15.21 15.61
N PRO A 122 5.38 14.17 16.03
CA PRO A 122 5.01 13.34 17.17
C PRO A 122 4.99 14.12 18.52
N ARG A 123 5.56 15.33 18.57
CA ARG A 123 5.48 16.23 19.74
C ARG A 123 4.21 17.08 19.75
N ASP A 124 3.49 17.18 18.64
CA ASP A 124 2.17 17.81 18.59
C ASP A 124 1.16 16.92 19.29
N LYS A 125 0.28 17.51 20.11
CA LYS A 125 -0.69 16.73 20.92
C LYS A 125 -1.73 16.01 20.07
N HIS A 126 -2.22 16.65 19.01
CA HIS A 126 -3.22 16.06 18.14
C HIS A 126 -2.60 14.98 17.26
N ALA A 127 -1.44 15.25 16.63
CA ALA A 127 -0.71 14.24 15.87
C ALA A 127 -0.36 13.01 16.73
N ASN A 128 0.06 13.19 17.99
CA ASN A 128 0.32 12.09 18.91
C ASN A 128 -0.93 11.25 19.24
N TRP A 129 -2.10 11.90 19.34
CA TRP A 129 -3.37 11.19 19.50
C TRP A 129 -3.70 10.37 18.24
N LEU A 130 -3.52 10.93 17.05
CA LEU A 130 -3.68 10.22 15.79
C LEU A 130 -2.75 9.00 15.69
N ILE A 131 -1.44 9.18 15.96
CA ILE A 131 -0.43 8.11 15.95
C ILE A 131 -0.88 6.95 16.86
N LYS A 132 -1.20 7.25 18.12
CA LYS A 132 -1.60 6.23 19.10
C LYS A 132 -2.88 5.51 18.71
N GLY A 133 -3.86 6.24 18.20
CA GLY A 133 -5.14 5.67 17.76
C GLY A 133 -4.98 4.74 16.58
N VAL A 134 -4.28 5.19 15.53
CA VAL A 134 -4.01 4.41 14.31
C VAL A 134 -3.23 3.14 14.62
N VAL A 135 -2.08 3.26 15.30
CA VAL A 135 -1.23 2.11 15.64
C VAL A 135 -2.00 1.10 16.49
N ARG A 136 -2.78 1.56 17.47
CA ARG A 136 -3.62 0.69 18.29
C ARG A 136 -4.72 0.01 17.45
N GLY A 137 -5.34 0.73 16.52
CA GLY A 137 -6.37 0.18 15.64
C GLY A 137 -5.84 -0.97 14.77
N ILE A 138 -4.69 -0.78 14.14
CA ILE A 138 -4.00 -1.81 13.34
C ILE A 138 -3.60 -2.99 14.23
N SER A 139 -2.97 -2.73 15.38
CA SER A 139 -2.53 -3.75 16.33
C SER A 139 -3.69 -4.60 16.83
N ASP A 140 -4.71 -3.96 17.39
CA ASP A 140 -5.86 -4.67 17.97
C ASP A 140 -6.60 -5.51 16.93
N TYR A 141 -6.75 -5.02 15.71
CA TYR A 141 -7.43 -5.76 14.66
C TYR A 141 -6.58 -6.91 14.12
N GLY A 142 -5.36 -6.63 13.67
CA GLY A 142 -4.44 -7.62 13.11
C GLY A 142 -4.12 -8.76 14.07
N ASN A 143 -3.81 -8.42 15.33
CA ASN A 143 -3.51 -9.42 16.38
C ASN A 143 -4.72 -10.33 16.66
N ARG A 144 -5.94 -9.79 16.67
CA ARG A 144 -7.15 -10.57 16.94
C ARG A 144 -7.59 -11.48 15.81
N ILE A 145 -7.37 -11.08 14.55
CA ILE A 145 -7.64 -11.96 13.41
C ILE A 145 -6.51 -12.97 13.16
N GLY A 146 -5.36 -12.79 13.82
CA GLY A 146 -4.20 -13.68 13.70
C GLY A 146 -3.46 -13.52 12.36
N VAL A 147 -3.39 -12.30 11.82
CA VAL A 147 -2.60 -11.96 10.62
C VAL A 147 -1.47 -11.00 11.03
N PRO A 148 -0.19 -11.38 10.81
CA PRO A 148 0.94 -10.59 11.28
C PRO A 148 1.13 -9.30 10.48
N VAL A 149 1.44 -8.17 11.15
CA VAL A 149 1.95 -6.97 10.51
C VAL A 149 3.47 -7.08 10.46
N VAL A 150 4.02 -7.38 9.29
CA VAL A 150 5.43 -7.81 9.14
C VAL A 150 6.37 -6.74 8.61
N SER A 151 5.84 -5.73 7.94
CA SER A 151 6.59 -4.65 7.31
C SER A 151 5.72 -3.39 7.22
N GLY A 152 6.30 -2.31 6.73
CA GLY A 152 5.64 -1.05 6.53
C GLY A 152 6.63 0.10 6.54
N MET A 153 6.11 1.31 6.66
CA MET A 153 6.90 2.52 6.85
C MET A 153 6.16 3.55 7.69
N VAL A 154 6.90 4.44 8.33
CA VAL A 154 6.32 5.57 9.06
C VAL A 154 7.09 6.83 8.72
N TRP A 155 6.37 7.83 8.24
CA TRP A 155 6.90 9.14 7.89
C TRP A 155 6.27 10.23 8.75
N PHE A 156 7.07 11.24 9.12
CA PHE A 156 6.62 12.38 9.90
C PHE A 156 6.85 13.69 9.16
N ASP A 157 5.78 14.47 8.99
CA ASP A 157 5.81 15.80 8.39
C ASP A 157 4.68 16.67 8.91
N GLU A 158 4.92 17.95 9.16
CA GLU A 158 3.92 18.85 9.77
C GLU A 158 2.65 19.03 8.94
N SER A 159 2.69 18.74 7.64
CA SER A 159 1.48 18.77 6.79
C SER A 159 0.41 17.79 7.26
N TYR A 160 0.82 16.68 7.92
CA TYR A 160 -0.05 15.64 8.44
C TYR A 160 -0.48 15.84 9.91
N ASN A 161 -0.21 16.99 10.55
CA ASN A 161 -0.49 17.19 11.97
C ASN A 161 -1.95 16.93 12.36
N LYS A 162 -2.90 17.20 11.47
CA LYS A 162 -4.33 16.99 11.70
C LYS A 162 -4.95 15.94 10.77
N TYR A 163 -4.28 15.61 9.70
CA TYR A 163 -4.80 14.73 8.68
C TYR A 163 -3.73 13.70 8.32
N PRO A 164 -3.79 12.49 8.90
CA PRO A 164 -2.82 11.43 8.63
C PRO A 164 -3.13 10.75 7.30
N LEU A 165 -2.13 10.11 6.68
CA LEU A 165 -2.38 9.11 5.66
C LEU A 165 -2.17 7.73 6.28
N VAL A 166 -3.14 6.86 6.10
CA VAL A 166 -3.14 5.49 6.64
C VAL A 166 -3.40 4.54 5.49
N ASN A 167 -2.32 3.96 4.96
CA ASN A 167 -2.39 2.97 3.90
C ASN A 167 -2.06 1.61 4.48
N VAL A 168 -2.85 0.60 4.14
CA VAL A 168 -2.65 -0.78 4.61
C VAL A 168 -2.66 -1.71 3.42
N ALA A 169 -1.71 -2.65 3.40
CA ALA A 169 -1.69 -3.70 2.39
C ALA A 169 -1.82 -5.08 3.06
N CYS A 170 -2.41 -6.01 2.33
CA CYS A 170 -2.51 -7.41 2.74
C CYS A 170 -1.97 -8.31 1.65
N ILE A 171 -1.22 -9.33 2.08
CA ILE A 171 -0.73 -10.42 1.24
C ILE A 171 -1.41 -11.71 1.68
N GLY A 172 -2.02 -12.40 0.73
CA GLY A 172 -2.58 -13.73 0.92
C GLY A 172 -1.85 -14.79 0.10
N ILE A 173 -2.07 -16.05 0.42
CA ILE A 173 -1.58 -17.20 -0.34
C ILE A 173 -2.74 -18.10 -0.72
N VAL A 174 -2.70 -18.65 -1.94
CA VAL A 174 -3.71 -19.60 -2.44
C VAL A 174 -3.09 -20.57 -3.43
N GLU A 175 -3.54 -21.81 -3.43
CA GLU A 175 -3.30 -22.74 -4.53
C GLU A 175 -4.09 -22.26 -5.76
N ILE A 176 -3.43 -22.14 -6.92
CA ILE A 176 -4.03 -21.58 -8.15
C ILE A 176 -5.34 -22.27 -8.52
N SER A 177 -5.41 -23.58 -8.32
CA SER A 177 -6.61 -24.38 -8.60
C SER A 177 -7.81 -24.08 -7.69
N LYS A 178 -7.58 -23.35 -6.57
CA LYS A 178 -8.58 -22.99 -5.54
C LYS A 178 -8.98 -21.50 -5.59
N ILE A 179 -8.40 -20.73 -6.51
CA ILE A 179 -8.81 -19.33 -6.70
C ILE A 179 -10.31 -19.28 -7.01
N ILE A 180 -11.06 -18.51 -6.24
CA ILE A 180 -12.48 -18.27 -6.49
C ILE A 180 -12.60 -17.35 -7.72
N ASN A 181 -12.83 -17.95 -8.88
CA ASN A 181 -12.94 -17.25 -10.15
C ASN A 181 -13.98 -17.92 -11.08
N GLY A 182 -15.05 -18.48 -10.50
CA GLY A 182 -16.16 -19.02 -11.25
C GLY A 182 -16.97 -17.92 -11.95
N VAL A 183 -17.76 -18.32 -12.96
CA VAL A 183 -18.61 -17.42 -13.70
C VAL A 183 -20.01 -17.43 -13.09
N PRO A 184 -20.52 -16.30 -12.57
CA PRO A 184 -21.91 -16.14 -12.16
C PRO A 184 -22.89 -16.38 -13.30
N GLU A 185 -24.02 -17.01 -13.00
CA GLU A 185 -25.04 -17.38 -13.99
C GLU A 185 -26.45 -17.00 -13.53
N ASP A 186 -27.38 -17.01 -14.48
CA ASP A 186 -28.83 -16.83 -14.26
C ASP A 186 -29.36 -17.85 -13.23
N GLY A 187 -29.99 -17.36 -12.20
CA GLY A 187 -30.59 -18.15 -11.13
C GLY A 187 -29.65 -18.47 -9.97
N ASP A 188 -28.36 -18.09 -10.02
CA ASP A 188 -27.45 -18.20 -8.87
C ASP A 188 -27.95 -17.30 -7.73
N TYR A 189 -27.80 -17.81 -6.50
CA TYR A 189 -28.17 -17.05 -5.31
C TYR A 189 -27.16 -15.97 -4.96
N ILE A 190 -27.67 -14.83 -4.51
CA ILE A 190 -26.92 -13.77 -3.86
C ILE A 190 -27.10 -13.94 -2.35
N VAL A 191 -26.03 -14.31 -1.67
CA VAL A 191 -26.01 -14.57 -0.23
C VAL A 191 -25.12 -13.56 0.46
N ILE A 192 -25.68 -12.82 1.42
CA ILE A 192 -24.93 -11.90 2.27
C ILE A 192 -24.60 -12.62 3.56
N ILE A 193 -23.32 -12.59 3.95
CA ILE A 193 -22.83 -13.26 5.17
C ILE A 193 -22.11 -12.27 6.09
N GLY A 194 -21.97 -12.64 7.34
CA GLY A 194 -21.14 -11.94 8.32
C GLY A 194 -21.92 -11.06 9.28
N ASN A 195 -21.47 -9.83 9.50
CA ASN A 195 -22.05 -8.91 10.47
C ASN A 195 -23.44 -8.40 10.05
N THR A 196 -24.22 -7.92 11.00
CA THR A 196 -25.54 -7.30 10.74
C THR A 196 -25.38 -5.94 10.05
N THR A 197 -26.27 -5.65 9.09
CA THR A 197 -26.34 -4.35 8.45
C THR A 197 -26.89 -3.31 9.43
N GLY A 198 -26.18 -2.21 9.63
CA GLY A 198 -26.53 -1.11 10.53
C GLY A 198 -26.38 0.27 9.88
N ARG A 199 -26.50 1.33 10.69
CA ARG A 199 -26.34 2.73 10.24
C ARG A 199 -24.89 3.23 10.25
N ASP A 200 -23.92 2.39 10.60
CA ASP A 200 -22.50 2.72 10.56
C ASP A 200 -21.96 2.75 9.12
N GLY A 201 -21.13 3.73 8.82
CA GLY A 201 -20.53 3.89 7.48
C GLY A 201 -21.52 4.26 6.38
N ILE A 202 -22.67 4.85 6.67
CA ILE A 202 -23.61 5.28 5.63
C ILE A 202 -22.95 6.35 4.75
N LEU A 203 -22.82 6.07 3.44
CA LEU A 203 -22.17 6.93 2.46
C LEU A 203 -20.69 7.25 2.81
N GLY A 204 -19.97 6.33 3.43
CA GLY A 204 -18.55 6.49 3.74
C GLY A 204 -17.70 6.77 2.50
N SER A 205 -17.99 6.13 1.37
CA SER A 205 -17.34 6.38 0.07
C SER A 205 -17.58 7.80 -0.45
N SER A 206 -18.78 8.35 -0.27
CA SER A 206 -19.09 9.75 -0.59
C SER A 206 -18.42 10.72 0.37
N PHE A 207 -18.32 10.36 1.64
CA PHE A 207 -17.56 11.09 2.67
C PHE A 207 -16.08 11.16 2.28
N ALA A 208 -15.46 10.06 1.86
CA ALA A 208 -14.09 10.00 1.37
C ALA A 208 -13.87 10.70 0.02
N SER A 209 -14.92 11.21 -0.64
CA SER A 209 -14.87 11.91 -1.92
C SER A 209 -15.09 13.42 -1.82
N LYS A 210 -14.77 14.01 -0.67
CA LYS A 210 -14.82 15.46 -0.43
C LYS A 210 -13.78 15.87 0.60
N PRO A 211 -13.28 17.13 0.57
CA PRO A 211 -12.37 17.63 1.60
C PRO A 211 -13.05 17.66 2.99
N LEU A 212 -12.26 17.45 4.05
CA LEU A 212 -12.73 17.46 5.44
C LEU A 212 -12.59 18.85 6.08
N ASP A 213 -13.62 19.29 6.79
CA ASP A 213 -13.53 20.34 7.79
C ASP A 213 -13.36 19.72 9.17
N LEU A 214 -12.14 19.65 9.64
CA LEU A 214 -11.78 19.04 10.92
C LEU A 214 -12.26 19.85 12.15
N GLN A 215 -12.96 20.97 11.96
CA GLN A 215 -13.66 21.68 13.05
C GLN A 215 -15.06 21.08 13.33
N GLU A 216 -15.59 20.27 12.42
CA GLU A 216 -16.92 19.63 12.52
C GLU A 216 -16.83 18.13 12.83
N ASP A 217 -15.79 17.67 13.53
CA ASP A 217 -15.44 16.25 13.75
C ASP A 217 -16.64 15.37 14.16
N SER A 218 -17.50 15.84 15.05
CA SER A 218 -18.63 15.04 15.54
C SER A 218 -19.73 14.79 14.47
N SER A 219 -19.83 15.63 13.45
CA SER A 219 -20.81 15.49 12.37
C SER A 219 -20.48 14.33 11.43
N TYR A 220 -19.22 13.89 11.38
CA TYR A 220 -18.71 12.84 10.52
C TYR A 220 -18.76 11.43 11.13
N LEU A 221 -18.93 11.30 12.44
CA LEU A 221 -18.95 10.01 13.14
C LEU A 221 -19.90 8.97 12.53
N PRO A 222 -21.13 9.30 12.06
CA PRO A 222 -21.99 8.31 11.41
C PRO A 222 -21.44 7.71 10.10
N ALA A 223 -20.50 8.39 9.44
CA ALA A 223 -19.84 7.90 8.22
C ALA A 223 -18.65 6.99 8.52
N ILE A 224 -18.22 6.88 9.80
CA ILE A 224 -17.12 6.02 10.21
C ILE A 224 -17.64 4.61 10.47
N GLN A 225 -16.94 3.64 9.92
CA GLN A 225 -17.21 2.23 10.16
C GLN A 225 -16.61 1.80 11.51
N VAL A 226 -17.18 0.75 12.10
CA VAL A 226 -16.70 0.14 13.36
C VAL A 226 -16.29 -1.30 13.09
N GLY A 227 -15.04 -1.64 13.39
CA GLY A 227 -14.48 -2.97 13.13
C GLY A 227 -14.90 -4.02 14.16
N ASN A 228 -15.15 -5.24 13.68
CA ASN A 228 -15.41 -6.43 14.50
C ASN A 228 -14.48 -7.59 14.11
N PRO A 229 -13.25 -7.63 14.64
CA PRO A 229 -12.26 -8.64 14.26
C PRO A 229 -12.68 -10.08 14.58
N LEU A 230 -13.62 -10.31 15.50
CA LEU A 230 -14.14 -11.66 15.75
C LEU A 230 -14.92 -12.18 14.53
N ILE A 231 -15.81 -11.38 13.97
CA ILE A 231 -16.58 -11.78 12.78
C ILE A 231 -15.65 -11.92 11.58
N GLU A 232 -14.67 -10.98 11.42
CA GLU A 232 -13.66 -11.08 10.36
C GLU A 232 -12.89 -12.40 10.43
N LYS A 233 -12.48 -12.83 11.63
CA LYS A 233 -11.80 -14.12 11.79
C LYS A 233 -12.66 -15.31 11.37
N LEU A 234 -13.94 -15.28 11.67
CA LEU A 234 -14.86 -16.34 11.24
C LEU A 234 -15.07 -16.32 9.71
N ILE A 235 -15.11 -15.14 9.09
CA ILE A 235 -15.18 -14.98 7.63
C ILE A 235 -13.91 -15.54 6.97
N ILE A 236 -12.72 -15.24 7.53
CA ILE A 236 -11.45 -15.81 7.05
C ILE A 236 -11.51 -17.32 7.02
N ASP A 237 -11.87 -17.95 8.14
CA ASP A 237 -11.89 -19.41 8.26
C ASP A 237 -12.93 -20.03 7.31
N PHE A 238 -14.11 -19.41 7.21
CA PHE A 238 -15.16 -19.86 6.29
C PHE A 238 -14.72 -19.76 4.83
N LEU A 239 -14.21 -18.61 4.37
CA LEU A 239 -13.89 -18.40 2.95
C LEU A 239 -12.69 -19.24 2.49
N VAL A 240 -11.69 -19.42 3.34
CA VAL A 240 -10.56 -20.30 3.04
C VAL A 240 -11.05 -21.75 2.87
N GLU A 241 -11.90 -22.26 3.77
CA GLU A 241 -12.46 -23.62 3.62
C GLU A 241 -13.43 -23.74 2.44
N ALA A 242 -14.24 -22.70 2.17
CA ALA A 242 -15.14 -22.69 1.03
C ALA A 242 -14.38 -22.72 -0.32
N ALA A 243 -13.21 -22.07 -0.39
CA ALA A 243 -12.32 -22.13 -1.55
C ALA A 243 -11.72 -23.54 -1.71
N GLU A 244 -11.31 -24.20 -0.61
CA GLU A 244 -10.85 -25.59 -0.62
C GLU A 244 -11.92 -26.54 -1.16
N LEU A 245 -13.18 -26.31 -0.78
CA LEU A 245 -14.32 -27.12 -1.21
C LEU A 245 -14.85 -26.75 -2.61
N ARG A 246 -14.42 -25.60 -3.18
CA ARG A 246 -14.84 -25.07 -4.49
C ARG A 246 -16.37 -24.94 -4.63
N ILE A 247 -17.02 -24.46 -3.58
CA ILE A 247 -18.49 -24.33 -3.50
C ILE A 247 -19.01 -22.91 -3.80
N LEU A 248 -18.12 -21.97 -4.11
CA LEU A 248 -18.45 -20.58 -4.43
C LEU A 248 -18.07 -20.26 -5.87
N LYS A 249 -18.97 -19.58 -6.61
CA LYS A 249 -18.67 -19.06 -7.95
C LYS A 249 -17.94 -17.73 -7.89
N HIS A 250 -18.40 -16.82 -7.04
CA HIS A 250 -17.84 -15.48 -6.91
C HIS A 250 -18.06 -14.94 -5.51
N VAL A 251 -17.15 -14.05 -5.09
CA VAL A 251 -17.22 -13.37 -3.80
C VAL A 251 -16.89 -11.90 -4.00
N LYS A 252 -17.61 -11.01 -3.31
CA LYS A 252 -17.32 -9.58 -3.19
C LYS A 252 -17.35 -9.17 -1.73
N ASP A 253 -16.48 -8.24 -1.32
CA ASP A 253 -16.68 -7.58 -0.04
C ASP A 253 -17.82 -6.53 -0.14
N LEU A 254 -18.42 -6.18 0.99
CA LEU A 254 -19.33 -5.04 1.10
C LEU A 254 -18.58 -3.86 1.77
N GLY A 255 -17.58 -3.35 1.05
CA GLY A 255 -16.79 -2.19 1.46
C GLY A 255 -17.46 -0.87 1.09
N GLY A 256 -16.71 0.02 0.43
CA GLY A 256 -17.20 1.33 0.02
C GLY A 256 -18.46 1.27 -0.85
N GLY A 257 -19.49 2.04 -0.46
CA GLY A 257 -20.79 2.05 -1.11
C GLY A 257 -21.69 0.83 -0.85
N GLY A 258 -21.25 -0.10 0.01
CA GLY A 258 -22.02 -1.21 0.55
C GLY A 258 -22.60 -2.16 -0.52
N LEU A 259 -23.83 -2.60 -0.29
CA LEU A 259 -24.53 -3.54 -1.17
C LEU A 259 -24.76 -2.96 -2.58
N ALA A 260 -24.98 -1.65 -2.69
CA ALA A 260 -25.21 -0.97 -3.97
C ALA A 260 -24.03 -1.12 -4.91
N THR A 261 -22.81 -0.87 -4.42
CA THR A 261 -21.55 -1.01 -5.18
C THR A 261 -21.27 -2.46 -5.51
N ALA A 262 -21.32 -3.37 -4.53
CA ALA A 262 -21.05 -4.79 -4.72
C ALA A 262 -21.92 -5.42 -5.80
N ILE A 263 -23.24 -5.12 -5.81
CA ILE A 263 -24.17 -5.62 -6.82
C ILE A 263 -23.93 -4.96 -8.19
N ALA A 264 -23.69 -3.65 -8.22
CA ALA A 264 -23.45 -2.94 -9.48
C ALA A 264 -22.24 -3.50 -10.23
N GLU A 265 -21.13 -3.68 -9.54
CA GLU A 265 -19.90 -4.25 -10.10
C GLU A 265 -20.08 -5.71 -10.53
N LEU A 266 -20.66 -6.54 -9.66
CA LEU A 266 -20.95 -7.95 -9.95
C LEU A 266 -21.79 -8.07 -11.23
N THR A 267 -22.93 -7.40 -11.29
CA THR A 267 -23.86 -7.52 -12.43
C THR A 267 -23.29 -6.95 -13.72
N SER A 268 -22.63 -5.78 -13.65
CA SER A 268 -22.02 -5.16 -14.82
C SER A 268 -20.86 -5.98 -15.41
N ASN A 269 -20.03 -6.58 -14.56
CA ASN A 269 -18.85 -7.35 -15.02
C ASN A 269 -19.24 -8.62 -15.79
N TYR A 270 -20.41 -9.20 -15.47
CA TYR A 270 -20.88 -10.44 -16.09
C TYR A 270 -22.06 -10.25 -17.05
N GLY A 271 -22.52 -9.00 -17.25
CA GLY A 271 -23.66 -8.70 -18.15
C GLY A 271 -24.99 -9.25 -17.61
N LEU A 272 -25.12 -9.38 -16.29
CA LEU A 272 -26.30 -9.90 -15.61
C LEU A 272 -27.13 -8.78 -14.99
N GLY A 273 -28.33 -9.11 -14.52
CA GLY A 273 -29.15 -8.33 -13.61
C GLY A 273 -29.23 -9.02 -12.25
N ALA A 274 -29.87 -8.36 -11.30
CA ALA A 274 -30.11 -8.90 -9.97
C ALA A 274 -31.55 -8.60 -9.49
N TYR A 275 -32.10 -9.55 -8.76
CA TYR A 275 -33.40 -9.42 -8.06
C TYR A 275 -33.09 -9.48 -6.55
N ILE A 276 -33.24 -8.37 -5.84
CA ILE A 276 -32.86 -8.20 -4.45
C ILE A 276 -34.09 -7.97 -3.57
N LEU A 277 -34.14 -8.63 -2.43
CA LEU A 277 -35.20 -8.57 -1.41
C LEU A 277 -34.59 -8.05 -0.10
N LEU A 278 -34.67 -6.74 0.15
CA LEU A 278 -34.04 -6.10 1.29
C LEU A 278 -34.58 -6.54 2.65
N GLU A 279 -35.86 -6.91 2.71
CA GLU A 279 -36.48 -7.44 3.93
C GLU A 279 -35.90 -8.77 4.40
N ARG A 280 -35.07 -9.42 3.59
CA ARG A 280 -34.37 -10.65 3.96
C ARG A 280 -33.00 -10.42 4.58
N LEU A 281 -32.46 -9.20 4.49
CA LEU A 281 -31.15 -8.88 5.09
C LEU A 281 -31.23 -9.00 6.61
N HIS A 282 -30.18 -9.55 7.21
CA HIS A 282 -30.01 -9.50 8.67
C HIS A 282 -29.54 -8.12 9.06
N THR A 283 -30.40 -7.38 9.76
CA THR A 283 -30.18 -6.00 10.16
C THR A 283 -30.01 -5.88 11.66
N ARG A 284 -29.31 -4.84 12.11
CA ARG A 284 -29.08 -4.53 13.52
C ARG A 284 -30.23 -3.71 14.08
N GLU A 285 -30.68 -2.72 13.31
CA GLU A 285 -31.81 -1.86 13.67
C GLU A 285 -33.06 -2.27 12.88
N PRO A 286 -34.23 -2.41 13.56
CA PRO A 286 -35.44 -2.88 12.90
C PRO A 286 -36.10 -1.83 11.97
N ASP A 287 -35.72 -0.55 12.12
CA ASP A 287 -36.30 0.60 11.40
C ASP A 287 -35.38 1.14 10.29
N LEU A 288 -34.39 0.34 9.81
CA LEU A 288 -33.57 0.70 8.67
C LEU A 288 -34.42 0.92 7.42
N ARG A 289 -34.21 2.06 6.77
CA ARG A 289 -34.85 2.36 5.49
C ARG A 289 -34.15 1.63 4.34
N PRO A 290 -34.87 1.33 3.23
CA PRO A 290 -34.30 0.63 2.06
C PRO A 290 -33.00 1.27 1.55
N GLU A 291 -32.99 2.59 1.44
CA GLU A 291 -31.84 3.35 0.98
C GLU A 291 -30.65 3.24 1.93
N GLU A 292 -30.88 3.20 3.26
CA GLU A 292 -29.83 3.01 4.26
C GLU A 292 -29.23 1.61 4.16
N MET A 293 -30.06 0.56 3.95
CA MET A 293 -29.61 -0.83 3.78
C MET A 293 -28.70 -1.01 2.56
N LEU A 294 -28.97 -0.26 1.48
CA LEU A 294 -28.21 -0.35 0.23
C LEU A 294 -26.82 0.28 0.33
N VAL A 295 -26.68 1.39 1.05
CA VAL A 295 -25.44 2.18 1.10
C VAL A 295 -24.73 2.13 2.46
N SER A 296 -25.21 1.30 3.38
CA SER A 296 -24.50 1.01 4.62
C SER A 296 -23.17 0.33 4.32
N GLU A 297 -22.11 0.79 4.96
CA GLU A 297 -20.77 0.20 4.88
C GLU A 297 -20.39 -0.51 6.19
N SER A 298 -21.40 -1.05 6.92
CA SER A 298 -21.13 -1.90 8.08
C SER A 298 -20.12 -2.99 7.71
N GLN A 299 -19.06 -3.07 8.49
CA GLN A 299 -17.91 -3.90 8.18
C GLN A 299 -18.18 -5.39 8.39
N GLU A 300 -17.25 -6.22 7.97
CA GLU A 300 -17.28 -7.69 8.08
C GLU A 300 -18.51 -8.32 7.43
N ARG A 301 -18.83 -7.86 6.22
CA ARG A 301 -19.90 -8.45 5.38
C ARG A 301 -19.35 -8.81 4.01
N MET A 302 -19.77 -9.99 3.51
CA MET A 302 -19.38 -10.46 2.18
C MET A 302 -20.62 -10.85 1.39
N LEU A 303 -20.57 -10.61 0.07
CA LEU A 303 -21.54 -11.11 -0.90
C LEU A 303 -20.97 -12.37 -1.57
N LEU A 304 -21.69 -13.45 -1.48
CA LEU A 304 -21.36 -14.72 -2.14
C LEU A 304 -22.31 -14.95 -3.31
N VAL A 305 -21.77 -15.42 -4.44
CA VAL A 305 -22.56 -15.98 -5.54
C VAL A 305 -22.45 -17.50 -5.49
N VAL A 306 -23.59 -18.15 -5.29
CA VAL A 306 -23.68 -19.59 -5.03
C VAL A 306 -24.66 -20.24 -5.99
N SER A 307 -24.26 -21.36 -6.63
CA SER A 307 -25.18 -22.18 -7.42
C SER A 307 -26.29 -22.76 -6.53
N ARG A 308 -27.46 -23.03 -7.11
CA ARG A 308 -28.55 -23.69 -6.35
C ARG A 308 -28.13 -25.07 -5.84
N GLU A 309 -27.26 -25.75 -6.58
CA GLU A 309 -26.79 -27.10 -6.24
C GLU A 309 -25.84 -27.08 -5.02
N ASP A 310 -24.97 -26.08 -4.94
CA ASP A 310 -23.97 -25.98 -3.86
C ASP A 310 -24.49 -25.24 -2.62
N PHE A 311 -25.66 -24.57 -2.70
CA PHE A 311 -26.16 -23.74 -1.61
C PHE A 311 -26.29 -24.51 -0.29
N ARG A 312 -26.71 -25.77 -0.31
CA ARG A 312 -26.81 -26.59 0.90
C ARG A 312 -25.43 -26.82 1.57
N LYS A 313 -24.38 -27.03 0.78
CA LYS A 313 -23.01 -27.17 1.30
C LYS A 313 -22.52 -25.88 1.95
N VAL A 314 -22.84 -24.74 1.32
CA VAL A 314 -22.53 -23.41 1.85
C VAL A 314 -23.28 -23.18 3.17
N GLU A 315 -24.57 -23.52 3.25
CA GLU A 315 -25.36 -23.39 4.47
C GLU A 315 -24.82 -24.27 5.63
N GLU A 316 -24.44 -25.51 5.33
CA GLU A 316 -23.80 -26.40 6.30
C GLU A 316 -22.46 -25.81 6.82
N LEU A 317 -21.65 -25.21 5.93
CA LEU A 317 -20.38 -24.59 6.29
C LEU A 317 -20.59 -23.28 7.09
N LEU A 318 -21.56 -22.44 6.72
CA LEU A 318 -21.94 -21.25 7.50
C LEU A 318 -22.36 -21.60 8.91
N SER A 319 -23.13 -22.68 9.07
CA SER A 319 -23.55 -23.21 10.37
C SER A 319 -22.36 -23.68 11.20
N LYS A 320 -21.35 -24.34 10.58
CA LYS A 320 -20.11 -24.78 11.24
C LYS A 320 -19.36 -23.59 11.88
N TYR A 321 -19.27 -22.47 11.16
CA TYR A 321 -18.60 -21.26 11.63
C TYR A 321 -19.49 -20.29 12.41
N ASN A 322 -20.76 -20.65 12.64
CA ASN A 322 -21.75 -19.79 13.32
C ASN A 322 -21.84 -18.39 12.70
N LEU A 323 -21.72 -18.30 11.37
CA LEU A 323 -21.88 -17.05 10.63
C LEU A 323 -23.35 -16.80 10.29
N GLN A 324 -23.83 -15.59 10.54
CA GLN A 324 -25.13 -15.15 10.06
C GLN A 324 -25.10 -15.01 8.56
N TYR A 325 -26.24 -15.30 7.91
CA TYR A 325 -26.40 -15.14 6.48
C TYR A 325 -27.82 -14.80 6.08
N SER A 326 -27.97 -14.25 4.89
CA SER A 326 -29.25 -13.95 4.24
C SER A 326 -29.17 -14.29 2.76
N VAL A 327 -30.13 -15.06 2.26
CA VAL A 327 -30.34 -15.19 0.81
C VAL A 327 -31.06 -13.93 0.35
N ALA A 328 -30.27 -12.91 -0.01
CA ALA A 328 -30.76 -11.57 -0.36
C ALA A 328 -31.45 -11.54 -1.72
N GLY A 329 -31.20 -12.52 -2.60
CA GLY A 329 -31.77 -12.52 -3.93
C GLY A 329 -31.12 -13.54 -4.86
N TYR A 330 -31.23 -13.25 -6.16
CA TYR A 330 -30.65 -14.06 -7.21
C TYR A 330 -30.28 -13.24 -8.43
N LEU A 331 -29.38 -13.75 -9.25
CA LEU A 331 -28.99 -13.17 -10.54
C LEU A 331 -29.99 -13.53 -11.63
N ASP A 332 -30.20 -12.63 -12.59
CA ASP A 332 -31.02 -12.84 -13.77
C ASP A 332 -30.35 -12.29 -15.05
N ARG A 333 -30.97 -12.54 -16.21
CA ARG A 333 -30.46 -12.06 -17.52
C ARG A 333 -31.00 -10.70 -17.94
N SER A 334 -31.69 -9.98 -17.07
CA SER A 334 -32.38 -8.73 -17.45
C SER A 334 -31.43 -7.54 -17.68
N GLY A 335 -30.20 -7.60 -17.16
CA GLY A 335 -29.28 -6.46 -17.14
C GLY A 335 -29.73 -5.32 -16.20
N LEU A 336 -30.75 -5.56 -15.37
CA LEU A 336 -31.33 -4.58 -14.46
C LEU A 336 -31.12 -5.01 -13.01
N ILE A 337 -30.70 -4.07 -12.17
CA ILE A 337 -30.72 -4.24 -10.71
C ILE A 337 -32.11 -3.84 -10.23
N LYS A 338 -32.89 -4.83 -9.78
CA LYS A 338 -34.25 -4.66 -9.26
C LYS A 338 -34.26 -4.91 -7.77
N VAL A 339 -34.54 -3.89 -6.98
CA VAL A 339 -34.56 -3.97 -5.53
C VAL A 339 -35.99 -3.81 -5.02
N TYR A 340 -36.40 -4.76 -4.20
CA TYR A 340 -37.69 -4.78 -3.55
C TYR A 340 -37.54 -4.63 -2.03
N TYR A 341 -38.53 -3.99 -1.44
CA TYR A 341 -38.71 -3.92 0.02
C TYR A 341 -40.19 -4.05 0.39
N ASN A 342 -40.54 -5.06 1.17
CA ASN A 342 -41.91 -5.38 1.55
C ASN A 342 -42.86 -5.44 0.33
N GLY A 343 -42.42 -6.09 -0.74
CA GLY A 343 -43.14 -6.29 -1.98
C GLY A 343 -43.23 -5.06 -2.89
N LYS A 344 -42.65 -3.91 -2.53
CA LYS A 344 -42.57 -2.71 -3.36
C LYS A 344 -41.24 -2.60 -4.08
N LEU A 345 -41.26 -2.28 -5.36
CA LEU A 345 -40.06 -1.96 -6.13
C LEU A 345 -39.54 -0.59 -5.68
N VAL A 346 -38.35 -0.56 -5.06
CA VAL A 346 -37.69 0.66 -4.52
C VAL A 346 -36.57 1.17 -5.42
N ALA A 347 -35.95 0.30 -6.23
CA ALA A 347 -34.96 0.69 -7.24
C ALA A 347 -35.03 -0.25 -8.47
N CYS A 348 -34.85 0.34 -9.68
CA CYS A 348 -34.73 -0.41 -10.94
C CYS A 348 -33.75 0.34 -11.86
N ILE A 349 -32.50 -0.11 -11.91
CA ILE A 349 -31.38 0.59 -12.56
C ILE A 349 -30.69 -0.35 -13.56
N PRO A 350 -30.34 0.10 -14.79
CA PRO A 350 -29.47 -0.66 -15.67
C PRO A 350 -28.08 -0.85 -15.00
N ALA A 351 -27.64 -2.10 -14.86
CA ALA A 351 -26.42 -2.48 -14.11
C ALA A 351 -25.14 -1.78 -14.64
N ASP A 352 -24.96 -1.76 -15.97
CA ASP A 352 -23.80 -1.14 -16.62
C ASP A 352 -23.77 0.39 -16.41
N LYS A 353 -24.94 1.03 -16.35
CA LYS A 353 -25.05 2.48 -16.14
C LYS A 353 -24.73 2.88 -14.70
N LEU A 354 -25.16 2.08 -13.73
CA LEU A 354 -24.81 2.32 -12.34
C LEU A 354 -23.29 2.11 -12.12
N ALA A 355 -22.74 0.98 -12.58
CA ALA A 355 -21.36 0.62 -12.32
C ALA A 355 -20.31 1.50 -13.02
N ARG A 356 -20.64 2.07 -14.19
CA ARG A 356 -19.67 2.72 -15.08
C ARG A 356 -20.06 4.16 -15.43
N PRO A 357 -19.90 5.14 -14.51
CA PRO A 357 -20.10 6.56 -14.85
C PRO A 357 -19.13 7.01 -15.94
N GLN A 358 -19.43 8.13 -16.58
CA GLN A 358 -18.54 8.73 -17.58
C GLN A 358 -17.20 9.16 -16.95
N VAL A 359 -16.12 9.03 -17.71
CA VAL A 359 -14.80 9.55 -17.32
C VAL A 359 -14.87 11.07 -17.24
N ARG A 360 -14.31 11.63 -16.17
CA ARG A 360 -14.15 13.07 -15.98
C ARG A 360 -12.71 13.47 -16.30
N PHE A 361 -12.50 14.14 -17.42
CA PHE A 361 -11.22 14.71 -17.77
C PHE A 361 -11.02 15.99 -16.96
N ARG A 362 -10.03 16.03 -16.11
CA ARG A 362 -9.69 17.17 -15.26
C ARG A 362 -8.58 17.99 -15.90
N SER A 363 -8.60 19.30 -15.69
CA SER A 363 -7.52 20.20 -16.11
C SER A 363 -6.28 19.95 -15.26
N VAL A 364 -5.11 20.15 -15.86
CA VAL A 364 -3.80 19.99 -15.22
C VAL A 364 -3.06 21.33 -15.30
N GLU A 365 -2.51 21.80 -14.19
CA GLU A 365 -1.72 23.03 -14.10
C GLU A 365 -0.54 22.83 -13.17
N ILE A 366 0.65 23.25 -13.60
CA ILE A 366 1.87 23.14 -12.79
C ILE A 366 1.78 24.15 -11.64
N PRO A 367 1.96 23.76 -10.37
CA PRO A 367 1.89 24.67 -9.24
C PRO A 367 2.99 25.75 -9.30
N GLU A 368 2.63 26.98 -8.96
CA GLU A 368 3.57 28.11 -8.98
C GLU A 368 4.79 27.90 -8.06
N HIS A 369 4.57 27.27 -6.89
CA HIS A 369 5.67 26.97 -5.97
C HIS A 369 6.67 25.99 -6.58
N TYR A 370 6.21 24.98 -7.36
CA TYR A 370 7.08 24.05 -8.07
C TYR A 370 7.99 24.81 -9.06
N ILE A 371 7.41 25.74 -9.85
CA ILE A 371 8.18 26.57 -10.79
C ILE A 371 9.22 27.43 -10.05
N LYS A 372 8.85 27.99 -8.88
CA LYS A 372 9.78 28.81 -8.07
C LYS A 372 10.92 27.98 -7.48
N LEU A 373 10.65 26.77 -7.01
CA LEU A 373 11.67 25.87 -6.48
C LEU A 373 12.71 25.47 -7.53
N HIS A 374 12.28 25.21 -8.77
CA HIS A 374 13.17 24.77 -9.85
C HIS A 374 13.86 25.91 -10.60
N ASN A 375 13.43 27.16 -10.41
CA ASN A 375 14.12 28.34 -10.94
C ASN A 375 15.21 28.87 -9.99
N ASN A 376 15.39 28.28 -8.83
CA ASN A 376 16.32 28.75 -7.80
C ASN A 376 17.55 27.80 -7.72
N ASP A 377 18.39 27.82 -8.74
CA ASP A 377 19.51 26.88 -8.96
C ASP A 377 20.67 26.98 -7.96
N ASN A 378 20.63 27.90 -7.00
CA ASN A 378 21.78 28.14 -6.09
C ASN A 378 21.50 27.65 -4.66
N LEU A 379 21.55 26.35 -4.45
CA LEU A 379 21.62 25.80 -3.10
C LEU A 379 23.03 26.10 -2.51
N VAL A 380 23.14 27.18 -1.76
CA VAL A 380 24.38 27.51 -1.02
C VAL A 380 24.29 26.81 0.34
N LEU A 381 25.03 25.72 0.49
CA LEU A 381 25.11 25.01 1.75
C LEU A 381 26.07 25.71 2.72
N PRO A 382 25.71 25.88 4.01
CA PRO A 382 26.62 26.37 5.01
C PRO A 382 27.79 25.40 5.22
N GLU A 383 28.90 25.94 5.72
CA GLU A 383 30.04 25.11 6.13
C GLU A 383 29.68 24.33 7.39
N VAL A 384 29.86 23.02 7.36
CA VAL A 384 29.63 22.14 8.51
C VAL A 384 30.90 22.08 9.37
N LYS A 385 30.79 22.54 10.62
CA LYS A 385 31.93 22.57 11.58
C LYS A 385 32.12 21.25 12.34
N ASN A 386 31.02 20.50 12.53
CA ASN A 386 31.03 19.27 13.32
C ASN A 386 30.10 18.21 12.70
N LEU A 387 30.68 17.29 11.96
CA LEU A 387 29.91 16.20 11.31
C LEU A 387 29.35 15.21 12.33
N ASN A 388 29.93 15.04 13.50
CA ASN A 388 29.39 14.16 14.54
C ASN A 388 28.07 14.72 15.08
N GLU A 389 27.94 16.04 15.26
CA GLU A 389 26.67 16.67 15.66
C GLU A 389 25.59 16.52 14.58
N VAL A 390 25.97 16.66 13.32
CA VAL A 390 25.05 16.41 12.17
C VAL A 390 24.56 14.97 12.20
N MET A 391 25.46 14.01 12.38
CA MET A 391 25.13 12.59 12.44
C MET A 391 24.17 12.27 13.58
N LEU A 392 24.45 12.77 14.79
CA LEU A 392 23.56 12.58 15.94
C LEU A 392 22.18 13.22 15.71
N LYS A 393 22.14 14.39 15.05
CA LYS A 393 20.90 15.06 14.72
C LYS A 393 20.07 14.26 13.70
N LEU A 394 20.71 13.69 12.69
CA LEU A 394 20.06 12.80 11.72
C LEU A 394 19.51 11.54 12.38
N LEU A 395 20.32 10.81 13.16
CA LEU A 395 19.88 9.60 13.85
C LEU A 395 18.76 9.85 14.87
N SER A 396 18.60 11.09 15.35
CA SER A 396 17.50 11.49 16.24
C SER A 396 16.28 12.06 15.50
N SER A 397 16.35 12.20 14.17
CA SER A 397 15.18 12.60 13.37
C SER A 397 14.08 11.57 13.46
N PRO A 398 12.80 11.96 13.63
CA PRO A 398 11.69 11.02 13.64
C PRO A 398 11.63 10.13 12.39
N ASN A 399 12.07 10.59 11.24
CA ASN A 399 12.07 9.82 9.99
C ASN A 399 13.15 8.71 9.97
N ILE A 400 14.27 8.90 10.67
CA ILE A 400 15.36 7.92 10.76
C ILE A 400 15.28 7.08 12.04
N ALA A 401 14.99 7.71 13.19
CA ALA A 401 14.96 7.03 14.49
C ALA A 401 14.10 5.76 14.48
N SER A 402 14.46 4.79 15.33
CA SER A 402 13.77 3.50 15.45
C SER A 402 12.25 3.64 15.56
N LYS A 403 11.54 2.80 14.84
CA LYS A 403 10.07 2.66 14.88
C LYS A 403 9.62 1.51 15.81
N GLU A 404 10.51 1.01 16.66
CA GLU A 404 10.25 -0.13 17.55
C GLU A 404 9.02 0.06 18.41
N TRP A 405 8.75 1.30 18.89
CA TRP A 405 7.53 1.58 19.62
C TRP A 405 6.24 1.23 18.82
N ILE A 406 6.26 1.34 17.49
CA ILE A 406 5.15 1.00 16.62
C ILE A 406 5.09 -0.51 16.42
N TYR A 407 6.10 -1.11 15.81
CA TYR A 407 6.04 -2.51 15.40
C TYR A 407 6.09 -3.50 16.58
N SER A 408 6.56 -3.11 17.77
CA SER A 408 6.48 -3.96 18.97
C SER A 408 5.05 -4.16 19.49
N GLN A 409 4.08 -3.39 19.02
CA GLN A 409 2.66 -3.55 19.35
C GLN A 409 1.97 -4.58 18.45
N TYR A 410 2.61 -4.96 17.35
CA TYR A 410 2.11 -5.90 16.38
C TYR A 410 2.62 -7.31 16.66
N ASP A 411 1.76 -8.32 16.55
CA ASP A 411 2.21 -9.72 16.54
C ASP A 411 2.72 -10.08 15.14
N TYR A 412 3.96 -9.70 14.85
CA TYR A 412 4.59 -9.99 13.56
C TYR A 412 5.08 -11.44 13.42
N GLU A 413 4.87 -12.30 14.42
CA GLU A 413 5.27 -13.71 14.41
C GLU A 413 4.08 -14.68 14.32
N VAL A 414 2.84 -14.24 14.49
CA VAL A 414 1.68 -15.12 14.40
C VAL A 414 1.64 -15.86 13.05
N GLY A 415 1.33 -17.16 13.09
CA GLY A 415 1.42 -18.02 11.91
C GLY A 415 2.81 -18.60 11.64
N VAL A 416 3.85 -18.21 12.41
CA VAL A 416 5.23 -18.75 12.39
C VAL A 416 5.90 -18.67 11.01
N ARG A 417 5.62 -17.62 10.26
CA ARG A 417 6.13 -17.43 8.89
C ARG A 417 7.29 -16.45 8.80
N THR A 418 7.38 -15.47 9.70
CA THR A 418 8.33 -14.35 9.61
C THR A 418 9.75 -14.80 9.90
N VAL A 419 10.63 -14.72 8.90
CA VAL A 419 12.05 -15.09 8.94
C VAL A 419 12.92 -13.86 9.21
N VAL A 420 12.77 -12.82 8.37
CA VAL A 420 13.37 -11.51 8.61
C VAL A 420 12.30 -10.61 9.22
N LYS A 421 12.55 -10.19 10.45
CA LYS A 421 11.60 -9.46 11.29
C LYS A 421 11.75 -7.94 11.11
N PRO A 422 10.74 -7.14 11.49
CA PRO A 422 10.88 -5.68 11.53
C PRO A 422 12.13 -5.23 12.30
N GLY A 423 12.87 -4.26 11.75
CA GLY A 423 14.09 -3.72 12.33
C GLY A 423 15.39 -4.48 12.02
N PHE A 424 15.35 -5.57 11.28
CA PHE A 424 16.52 -6.39 10.94
C PHE A 424 16.81 -6.53 9.45
N GLY A 425 15.93 -6.09 8.57
CA GLY A 425 16.13 -6.16 7.11
C GLY A 425 15.36 -5.08 6.38
N ASP A 426 15.78 -4.77 5.16
CA ASP A 426 15.17 -3.77 4.30
C ASP A 426 13.78 -4.19 3.83
N ALA A 427 13.51 -5.49 3.83
CA ALA A 427 12.19 -6.08 3.60
C ALA A 427 11.93 -7.21 4.61
N ALA A 428 10.65 -7.49 4.90
CA ALA A 428 10.29 -8.68 5.66
C ALA A 428 10.36 -9.91 4.77
N VAL A 429 10.83 -11.03 5.31
CA VAL A 429 10.86 -12.33 4.64
C VAL A 429 9.91 -13.29 5.35
N LEU A 430 9.05 -13.92 4.56
CA LEU A 430 8.05 -14.88 5.02
C LEU A 430 8.30 -16.25 4.41
N ARG A 431 8.30 -17.27 5.27
CA ARG A 431 8.33 -18.67 4.87
C ARG A 431 6.98 -19.11 4.31
N LEU A 432 6.97 -19.77 3.17
CA LEU A 432 5.76 -20.36 2.59
C LEU A 432 5.59 -21.82 3.02
N ILE A 433 5.06 -22.04 4.21
CA ILE A 433 4.83 -23.37 4.78
C ILE A 433 3.77 -24.16 3.98
N ASP A 434 2.91 -23.48 3.25
CA ASP A 434 1.88 -24.10 2.40
C ASP A 434 2.51 -24.75 1.14
N VAL A 435 3.71 -24.33 0.74
CA VAL A 435 4.44 -24.90 -0.39
C VAL A 435 5.37 -26.03 0.06
N ASP A 436 6.46 -25.70 0.77
CA ASP A 436 7.40 -26.69 1.33
C ASP A 436 8.20 -26.15 2.54
N GLY A 437 8.00 -24.90 2.92
CA GLY A 437 8.64 -24.24 4.06
C GLY A 437 10.12 -23.85 3.86
N ARG A 438 10.73 -24.18 2.72
CA ARG A 438 12.10 -23.74 2.35
C ARG A 438 12.10 -22.53 1.46
N VAL A 439 11.08 -22.38 0.66
CA VAL A 439 10.86 -21.20 -0.18
C VAL A 439 10.14 -20.11 0.59
N GLY A 440 10.29 -18.87 0.14
CA GLY A 440 9.68 -17.72 0.80
C GLY A 440 9.32 -16.59 -0.17
N ILE A 441 8.68 -15.59 0.40
CA ILE A 441 8.48 -14.29 -0.25
C ILE A 441 9.09 -13.20 0.62
N ALA A 442 9.58 -12.14 -0.03
CA ALA A 442 9.89 -10.88 0.61
C ALA A 442 8.78 -9.87 0.31
N VAL A 443 8.48 -9.01 1.29
CA VAL A 443 7.48 -7.95 1.13
C VAL A 443 7.99 -6.65 1.73
N LYS A 444 7.77 -5.53 1.01
CA LYS A 444 8.23 -4.20 1.43
C LYS A 444 7.26 -3.12 0.95
N GLY A 445 7.16 -2.06 1.74
CA GLY A 445 6.41 -0.87 1.38
C GLY A 445 7.27 0.39 1.45
N ASP A 446 7.26 1.22 0.41
CA ASP A 446 8.07 2.44 0.30
C ASP A 446 7.27 3.64 -0.23
N GLY A 447 7.76 4.86 0.08
CA GLY A 447 7.21 6.12 -0.38
C GLY A 447 7.85 7.31 0.33
N ASN A 448 8.06 8.42 -0.40
CA ASN A 448 8.67 9.63 0.15
C ASN A 448 7.85 10.87 -0.23
N PRO A 449 7.04 11.41 0.72
CA PRO A 449 6.16 12.55 0.43
C PRO A 449 6.93 13.84 0.14
N ARG A 450 8.13 14.02 0.69
CA ARG A 450 8.97 15.18 0.42
C ARG A 450 9.47 15.15 -1.01
N TYR A 451 9.90 14.00 -1.49
CA TYR A 451 10.30 13.83 -2.89
C TYR A 451 9.15 14.07 -3.84
N VAL A 452 7.97 13.52 -3.55
CA VAL A 452 6.77 13.74 -4.36
C VAL A 452 6.37 15.21 -4.36
N PHE A 453 6.44 15.90 -3.23
CA PHE A 453 6.11 17.31 -3.13
C PHE A 453 7.09 18.19 -3.95
N LEU A 454 8.38 17.88 -3.91
CA LEU A 454 9.42 18.61 -4.68
C LEU A 454 9.42 18.24 -6.16
N ASN A 455 9.22 16.96 -6.50
CA ASN A 455 9.14 16.49 -7.89
C ASN A 455 8.32 15.21 -7.95
N PRO A 456 7.01 15.26 -8.27
CA PRO A 456 6.13 14.11 -8.18
C PRO A 456 6.50 12.96 -9.13
N PHE A 457 7.04 13.26 -10.30
CA PHE A 457 7.53 12.23 -11.22
C PHE A 457 8.73 11.47 -10.61
N ARG A 458 9.78 12.20 -10.19
CA ARG A 458 10.98 11.57 -9.61
C ARG A 458 10.66 10.91 -8.27
N GLY A 459 9.85 11.54 -7.42
CA GLY A 459 9.47 11.00 -6.12
C GLY A 459 8.74 9.66 -6.22
N ALA A 460 7.79 9.56 -7.15
CA ALA A 460 7.07 8.32 -7.40
C ALA A 460 7.95 7.24 -8.07
N ALA A 461 8.82 7.63 -9.00
CA ALA A 461 9.78 6.74 -9.62
C ALA A 461 10.80 6.19 -8.60
N ASN A 462 11.28 7.04 -7.68
CA ASN A 462 12.20 6.62 -6.61
C ASN A 462 11.54 5.64 -5.64
N ALA A 463 10.24 5.81 -5.31
CA ALA A 463 9.53 4.84 -4.47
C ALA A 463 9.49 3.44 -5.11
N VAL A 464 9.32 3.34 -6.43
CA VAL A 464 9.39 2.06 -7.16
C VAL A 464 10.81 1.47 -7.12
N ALA A 465 11.83 2.31 -7.37
CA ALA A 465 13.23 1.90 -7.38
C ALA A 465 13.71 1.45 -5.99
N GLU A 466 13.31 2.15 -4.93
CA GLU A 466 13.64 1.83 -3.54
C GLU A 466 12.99 0.52 -3.10
N CYS A 467 11.71 0.32 -3.41
CA CYS A 467 11.02 -0.94 -3.14
C CYS A 467 11.71 -2.12 -3.86
N TYR A 468 12.13 -1.96 -5.12
CA TYR A 468 12.90 -2.95 -5.86
C TYR A 468 14.24 -3.27 -5.17
N ARG A 469 15.00 -2.25 -4.74
CA ARG A 469 16.29 -2.38 -4.05
C ARG A 469 16.17 -3.11 -2.72
N ASN A 470 15.16 -2.72 -1.91
CA ASN A 470 14.89 -3.31 -0.60
C ASN A 470 14.54 -4.80 -0.69
N LEU A 471 13.77 -5.21 -1.70
CA LEU A 471 13.48 -6.62 -1.93
C LEU A 471 14.76 -7.41 -2.29
N ILE A 472 15.66 -6.84 -3.08
CA ILE A 472 16.94 -7.47 -3.44
C ILE A 472 17.86 -7.58 -2.24
N SER A 473 17.92 -6.57 -1.36
CA SER A 473 18.81 -6.55 -0.20
C SER A 473 18.61 -7.74 0.73
N VAL A 474 17.40 -8.28 0.81
CA VAL A 474 17.11 -9.50 1.59
C VAL A 474 17.27 -10.81 0.81
N GLY A 475 17.77 -10.74 -0.42
CA GLY A 475 18.03 -11.91 -1.26
C GLY A 475 16.84 -12.38 -2.08
N SER A 476 15.81 -11.56 -2.27
CA SER A 476 14.66 -11.92 -3.09
C SER A 476 14.78 -11.43 -4.54
N LYS A 477 13.98 -12.02 -5.41
CA LYS A 477 13.76 -11.58 -6.78
C LYS A 477 12.40 -10.87 -6.85
N PRO A 478 12.35 -9.55 -7.08
CA PRO A 478 11.10 -8.81 -7.22
C PRO A 478 10.26 -9.32 -8.40
N ILE A 479 8.93 -9.45 -8.21
CA ILE A 479 8.03 -10.01 -9.24
C ILE A 479 6.82 -9.14 -9.55
N ALA A 480 6.32 -8.36 -8.60
CA ALA A 480 5.16 -7.48 -8.81
C ALA A 480 5.11 -6.38 -7.74
N ILE A 481 4.39 -5.31 -8.06
CA ILE A 481 4.07 -4.23 -7.13
C ILE A 481 2.58 -3.87 -7.20
N VAL A 482 2.08 -3.27 -6.11
CA VAL A 482 0.83 -2.52 -6.05
C VAL A 482 1.12 -1.11 -5.59
N ASP A 483 0.29 -0.13 -5.99
CA ASP A 483 0.48 1.29 -5.67
C ASP A 483 -0.70 1.88 -4.91
N GLU A 484 -0.43 2.87 -4.08
CA GLU A 484 -1.45 3.74 -3.47
C GLU A 484 -1.08 5.20 -3.73
N LEU A 485 -1.96 5.94 -4.40
CA LEU A 485 -1.74 7.32 -4.81
C LEU A 485 -2.58 8.27 -3.95
N ASN A 486 -1.92 8.95 -3.02
CA ASN A 486 -2.55 9.94 -2.15
C ASN A 486 -2.35 11.34 -2.73
N ALA A 487 -3.43 12.01 -3.12
CA ALA A 487 -3.41 13.34 -3.72
C ALA A 487 -4.53 14.23 -3.16
N GLY A 488 -4.45 15.53 -3.41
CA GLY A 488 -5.47 16.50 -3.03
C GLY A 488 -6.71 16.43 -3.92
N ASN A 489 -7.55 17.47 -3.85
CA ASN A 489 -8.80 17.56 -4.62
C ASN A 489 -8.55 17.52 -6.13
N PRO A 490 -9.08 16.54 -6.88
CA PRO A 490 -8.88 16.39 -8.32
C PRO A 490 -9.56 17.49 -9.16
N GLU A 491 -10.45 18.28 -8.56
CA GLU A 491 -11.09 19.43 -9.21
C GLU A 491 -10.21 20.67 -9.25
N LYS A 492 -9.13 20.69 -8.45
CA LYS A 492 -8.10 21.73 -8.45
C LYS A 492 -6.97 21.31 -9.41
N PRO A 493 -6.76 22.04 -10.54
CA PRO A 493 -5.78 21.65 -11.57
C PRO A 493 -4.35 21.43 -11.04
N THR A 494 -3.94 22.23 -10.07
CA THR A 494 -2.61 22.13 -9.43
C THR A 494 -2.46 20.89 -8.53
N HIS A 495 -3.53 20.46 -7.85
CA HIS A 495 -3.51 19.24 -7.05
C HIS A 495 -3.57 17.99 -7.93
N TYR A 496 -4.38 18.04 -8.99
CA TYR A 496 -4.50 16.95 -9.95
C TYR A 496 -3.20 16.72 -10.73
N TRP A 497 -2.38 17.77 -10.95
CA TRP A 497 -1.07 17.66 -11.55
C TRP A 497 -0.15 16.68 -10.78
N TYR A 498 -0.14 16.73 -9.46
CA TYR A 498 0.63 15.78 -8.64
C TYR A 498 0.26 14.33 -8.94
N PHE A 499 -1.04 14.04 -8.98
CA PHE A 499 -1.51 12.71 -9.33
C PHE A 499 -1.04 12.26 -10.71
N THR A 500 -1.15 13.13 -11.72
CA THR A 500 -0.77 12.76 -13.09
C THR A 500 0.72 12.49 -13.24
N GLU A 501 1.56 13.26 -12.55
CA GLU A 501 3.01 13.07 -12.59
C GLU A 501 3.46 11.85 -11.77
N MET A 502 2.80 11.55 -10.63
CA MET A 502 3.04 10.31 -9.88
C MET A 502 2.78 9.09 -10.75
N VAL A 503 1.63 9.02 -11.43
CA VAL A 503 1.31 7.90 -12.33
C VAL A 503 2.36 7.73 -13.42
N LYS A 504 2.81 8.83 -14.05
CA LYS A 504 3.87 8.78 -15.07
C LYS A 504 5.19 8.29 -14.51
N GLY A 505 5.57 8.73 -13.31
CA GLY A 505 6.81 8.30 -12.64
C GLY A 505 6.80 6.80 -12.34
N ILE A 506 5.71 6.28 -11.75
CA ILE A 506 5.54 4.85 -11.51
C ILE A 506 5.59 4.07 -12.82
N SER A 507 4.79 4.49 -13.82
CA SER A 507 4.70 3.82 -15.12
C SER A 507 6.07 3.69 -15.79
N TRP A 508 6.84 4.79 -15.81
CA TRP A 508 8.17 4.79 -16.40
C TRP A 508 9.12 3.86 -15.66
N CYS A 509 9.26 4.01 -14.34
CA CYS A 509 10.22 3.23 -13.56
C CYS A 509 9.87 1.74 -13.53
N ALA A 510 8.60 1.40 -13.33
CA ALA A 510 8.12 0.02 -13.33
C ALA A 510 8.32 -0.67 -14.68
N SER A 511 8.14 0.07 -15.80
CA SER A 511 8.41 -0.44 -17.15
C SER A 511 9.88 -0.74 -17.36
N GLU A 512 10.78 0.16 -16.96
CA GLU A 512 12.23 -0.02 -17.07
C GLU A 512 12.74 -1.20 -16.21
N LEU A 513 12.17 -1.36 -15.01
CA LEU A 513 12.47 -2.48 -14.10
C LEU A 513 11.76 -3.78 -14.48
N LYS A 514 10.85 -3.74 -15.46
CA LYS A 514 10.00 -4.87 -15.88
C LYS A 514 9.17 -5.44 -14.71
N LEU A 515 8.69 -4.55 -13.84
CA LEU A 515 7.88 -4.87 -12.67
C LEU A 515 6.40 -4.55 -12.97
N PRO A 516 5.50 -5.54 -13.09
CA PRO A 516 4.10 -5.26 -13.31
C PRO A 516 3.45 -4.61 -12.08
N VAL A 517 2.65 -3.56 -12.31
CA VAL A 517 1.76 -2.92 -11.34
C VAL A 517 0.42 -3.65 -11.41
N VAL A 518 0.23 -4.62 -10.53
CA VAL A 518 -0.87 -5.60 -10.65
C VAL A 518 -2.17 -5.14 -10.02
N GLY A 519 -2.15 -4.05 -9.26
CA GLY A 519 -3.32 -3.45 -8.61
C GLY A 519 -2.92 -2.16 -7.93
N GLY A 520 -3.88 -1.50 -7.34
CA GLY A 520 -3.62 -0.26 -6.60
C GLY A 520 -4.89 0.45 -6.18
N LYS A 521 -4.71 1.61 -5.55
CA LYS A 521 -5.78 2.50 -5.09
C LYS A 521 -5.42 3.95 -5.35
N VAL A 522 -6.44 4.80 -5.50
CA VAL A 522 -6.29 6.25 -5.53
C VAL A 522 -7.13 6.87 -4.43
N SER A 523 -6.48 7.64 -3.57
CA SER A 523 -7.11 8.46 -2.54
C SER A 523 -6.98 9.93 -2.93
N PHE A 524 -8.10 10.56 -3.26
CA PHE A 524 -8.18 11.99 -3.50
C PHE A 524 -8.72 12.74 -2.27
N TYR A 525 -8.76 14.07 -2.37
CA TYR A 525 -9.28 14.98 -1.36
C TYR A 525 -8.53 15.00 -0.03
N ASN A 526 -7.26 14.58 -0.02
CA ASN A 526 -6.42 14.63 1.18
C ASN A 526 -6.03 16.07 1.49
N GLU A 527 -6.98 16.80 2.11
CA GLU A 527 -6.88 18.23 2.41
C GLU A 527 -7.40 18.54 3.80
N ASP A 528 -6.71 19.43 4.51
CA ASP A 528 -7.20 20.08 5.72
C ASP A 528 -7.87 21.42 5.37
N LEU A 529 -9.21 21.43 5.27
CA LEU A 529 -9.97 22.63 4.95
C LEU A 529 -9.81 23.73 6.01
N SER A 530 -9.60 23.35 7.27
CA SER A 530 -9.42 24.33 8.36
C SER A 530 -8.16 25.19 8.16
N ARG A 531 -7.18 24.67 7.40
CA ARG A 531 -5.93 25.35 7.02
C ARG A 531 -5.94 25.78 5.56
N GLY A 532 -6.88 25.31 4.75
CA GLY A 532 -6.96 25.57 3.32
C GLY A 532 -5.80 24.99 2.51
N VAL A 533 -5.15 23.92 3.01
CA VAL A 533 -3.96 23.32 2.39
C VAL A 533 -4.15 21.84 2.11
N MET A 534 -3.60 21.38 0.99
CA MET A 534 -3.40 19.97 0.69
C MET A 534 -2.29 19.43 1.60
N VAL A 535 -2.48 18.23 2.17
CA VAL A 535 -1.36 17.52 2.79
C VAL A 535 -0.38 17.08 1.71
N LYS A 536 0.89 16.86 2.05
CA LYS A 536 1.86 16.44 1.04
C LYS A 536 1.38 15.18 0.32
N PRO A 537 1.32 15.21 -1.02
CA PRO A 537 0.95 14.03 -1.78
C PRO A 537 2.04 12.97 -1.68
N VAL A 538 1.68 11.71 -1.81
CA VAL A 538 2.63 10.60 -1.82
C VAL A 538 2.14 9.46 -2.70
N ALA A 539 3.07 8.85 -3.42
CA ALA A 539 2.92 7.52 -4.02
C ALA A 539 3.55 6.51 -3.06
N THR A 540 2.76 5.57 -2.59
CA THR A 540 3.25 4.43 -1.82
C THR A 540 3.23 3.18 -2.69
N ILE A 541 4.31 2.41 -2.61
CA ILE A 541 4.51 1.19 -3.39
C ILE A 541 4.65 0.03 -2.43
N VAL A 542 3.93 -1.05 -2.66
CA VAL A 542 4.15 -2.31 -1.96
C VAL A 542 4.57 -3.37 -2.96
N GLY A 543 5.75 -3.94 -2.73
CA GLY A 543 6.35 -4.95 -3.60
C GLY A 543 6.40 -6.32 -2.95
N VAL A 544 6.38 -7.32 -3.81
CA VAL A 544 6.61 -8.72 -3.47
C VAL A 544 7.73 -9.30 -4.32
N GLY A 545 8.61 -10.07 -3.67
CA GLY A 545 9.67 -10.83 -4.35
C GLY A 545 9.67 -12.29 -3.88
N VAL A 546 10.23 -13.18 -4.67
CA VAL A 546 10.34 -14.62 -4.36
C VAL A 546 11.74 -14.95 -3.86
N ILE A 547 11.84 -15.91 -2.94
CA ILE A 547 13.09 -16.46 -2.39
C ILE A 547 13.05 -17.98 -2.53
N ASP A 548 13.94 -18.51 -3.36
CA ASP A 548 14.03 -19.94 -3.65
C ASP A 548 14.52 -20.78 -2.46
N ASP A 549 15.29 -20.17 -1.57
CA ASP A 549 15.80 -20.77 -0.33
C ASP A 549 15.90 -19.72 0.77
N ILE A 550 15.01 -19.79 1.76
CA ILE A 550 14.98 -18.83 2.89
C ILE A 550 16.25 -18.87 3.75
N ALA A 551 17.05 -19.94 3.69
CA ALA A 551 18.33 -20.01 4.39
C ALA A 551 19.38 -19.02 3.81
N LYS A 552 19.12 -18.48 2.60
CA LYS A 552 19.94 -17.46 1.95
C LYS A 552 19.41 -16.03 2.15
N SER A 553 18.28 -15.88 2.87
CA SER A 553 17.78 -14.53 3.19
C SER A 553 18.78 -13.79 4.08
N LEU A 554 18.89 -12.48 3.84
CA LEU A 554 19.84 -11.62 4.51
C LEU A 554 19.14 -10.62 5.43
N THR A 555 19.91 -10.19 6.41
CA THR A 555 19.63 -9.07 7.29
C THR A 555 20.74 -8.03 7.14
N PHE A 556 20.53 -6.80 7.58
CA PHE A 556 21.49 -5.72 7.29
C PHE A 556 22.53 -5.49 8.40
N GLU A 557 22.39 -6.07 9.59
CA GLU A 557 23.35 -5.84 10.68
C GLU A 557 24.77 -6.35 10.32
N LEU A 558 25.82 -5.62 10.74
CA LEU A 558 27.20 -6.09 10.64
C LEU A 558 27.43 -7.29 11.56
N LYS A 559 27.95 -8.39 11.02
CA LYS A 559 27.97 -9.70 11.69
C LYS A 559 29.37 -10.13 12.17
N ARG A 560 30.39 -9.88 11.36
CA ARG A 560 31.68 -10.53 11.63
C ARG A 560 32.88 -9.56 11.56
N GLU A 561 33.61 -9.44 12.65
CA GLU A 561 34.85 -8.68 12.70
C GLU A 561 35.89 -9.22 11.67
N GLY A 562 36.52 -8.31 10.96
CA GLY A 562 37.51 -8.58 9.92
C GLY A 562 36.93 -8.77 8.52
N ASN A 563 35.61 -8.82 8.36
CA ASN A 563 34.97 -8.74 7.04
C ASN A 563 35.11 -7.32 6.47
N TYR A 564 35.05 -7.22 5.15
CA TYR A 564 35.08 -5.93 4.46
C TYR A 564 33.69 -5.30 4.32
N VAL A 565 33.65 -3.97 4.41
CA VAL A 565 32.48 -3.15 4.06
C VAL A 565 32.70 -2.54 2.69
N LEU A 566 31.83 -2.84 1.74
CA LEU A 566 31.88 -2.33 0.38
C LEU A 566 30.64 -1.47 0.11
N VAL A 567 30.82 -0.45 -0.77
CA VAL A 567 29.69 0.21 -1.44
C VAL A 567 29.59 -0.27 -2.86
N VAL A 568 28.40 -0.64 -3.28
CA VAL A 568 28.01 -0.95 -4.66
C VAL A 568 27.21 0.24 -5.20
N GLY A 569 27.62 0.76 -6.35
CA GLY A 569 27.01 1.95 -6.99
C GLY A 569 27.79 3.24 -6.72
N THR A 570 27.52 4.26 -7.52
CA THR A 570 28.22 5.56 -7.51
C THR A 570 27.43 6.62 -6.76
N THR A 571 28.09 7.37 -5.89
CA THR A 571 27.53 8.54 -5.19
C THR A 571 27.61 9.79 -6.06
N TYR A 572 26.54 10.57 -6.14
CA TYR A 572 26.47 11.87 -6.78
C TYR A 572 26.10 12.95 -5.74
N PRO A 573 26.31 14.25 -6.00
CA PRO A 573 25.97 15.33 -5.07
C PRO A 573 24.45 15.60 -5.02
N GLU A 574 23.66 14.59 -4.63
CA GLU A 574 22.20 14.62 -4.65
C GLU A 574 21.64 14.79 -3.23
N LEU A 575 21.72 16.02 -2.73
CA LEU A 575 21.21 16.40 -1.40
C LEU A 575 19.79 16.98 -1.45
N GLY A 576 19.22 17.26 -2.64
CA GLY A 576 17.90 17.86 -2.77
C GLY A 576 16.80 17.01 -2.16
N GLY A 577 15.97 17.61 -1.29
CA GLY A 577 14.92 16.92 -0.56
C GLY A 577 15.40 15.95 0.50
N SER A 578 16.72 15.83 0.75
CA SER A 578 17.29 14.87 1.72
C SER A 578 16.89 15.18 3.16
N GLU A 579 16.95 14.15 3.99
CA GLU A 579 16.74 14.31 5.44
C GLU A 579 17.82 15.22 6.07
N TYR A 580 19.03 15.23 5.50
CA TYR A 580 20.08 16.18 5.90
C TYR A 580 19.64 17.63 5.72
N LEU A 581 19.14 18.02 4.55
CA LEU A 581 18.64 19.38 4.32
C LEU A 581 17.48 19.70 5.25
N HIS A 582 16.54 18.80 5.37
CA HIS A 582 15.34 19.01 6.19
C HIS A 582 15.65 19.10 7.68
N SER A 583 16.21 18.04 8.26
CA SER A 583 16.37 17.93 9.71
C SER A 583 17.54 18.74 10.23
N CYS A 584 18.63 18.90 9.47
CA CYS A 584 19.80 19.62 9.96
C CYS A 584 19.78 21.10 9.63
N LEU A 585 19.23 21.48 8.46
CA LEU A 585 19.26 22.86 7.99
C LEU A 585 17.89 23.55 7.95
N GLY A 586 16.80 22.79 8.14
CA GLY A 586 15.42 23.33 8.04
C GLY A 586 15.03 23.71 6.61
N LEU A 587 15.65 23.08 5.61
CA LEU A 587 15.45 23.37 4.19
C LEU A 587 14.67 22.24 3.50
N GLU A 588 13.67 22.62 2.72
CA GLU A 588 12.93 21.70 1.88
C GLU A 588 12.96 22.23 0.44
N LEU A 589 14.04 21.90 -0.26
CA LEU A 589 14.31 22.40 -1.61
C LEU A 589 15.41 21.56 -2.29
N GLY A 590 15.72 21.90 -3.53
CA GLY A 590 16.74 21.26 -4.35
C GLY A 590 16.16 20.14 -5.22
N GLU A 591 16.96 19.69 -6.19
CA GLU A 591 16.59 18.62 -7.11
C GLU A 591 16.53 17.27 -6.40
N VAL A 592 15.38 16.61 -6.48
CA VAL A 592 15.19 15.24 -5.98
C VAL A 592 16.17 14.29 -6.67
N PRO A 593 16.78 13.34 -5.96
CA PRO A 593 17.70 12.36 -6.54
C PRO A 593 17.16 11.74 -7.84
N LEU A 594 18.04 11.59 -8.82
CA LEU A 594 17.66 11.07 -10.12
C LEU A 594 17.39 9.57 -10.04
N PRO A 595 16.19 9.09 -10.43
CA PRO A 595 15.95 7.66 -10.56
C PRO A 595 16.83 7.06 -11.66
N ARG A 596 17.42 5.88 -11.40
CA ARG A 596 18.38 5.22 -12.32
C ARG A 596 17.99 3.76 -12.54
N PRO A 597 16.82 3.47 -13.18
CA PRO A 597 16.31 2.09 -13.24
C PRO A 597 17.29 1.11 -13.88
N SER A 598 18.01 1.51 -14.95
CA SER A 598 19.01 0.63 -15.56
C SER A 598 20.15 0.28 -14.60
N THR A 599 20.61 1.25 -13.78
CA THR A 599 21.62 1.02 -12.75
C THR A 599 21.09 0.13 -11.63
N GLU A 600 19.81 0.33 -11.23
CA GLU A 600 19.13 -0.57 -10.27
C GLU A 600 19.18 -2.03 -10.75
N VAL A 601 18.89 -2.29 -12.03
CA VAL A 601 18.92 -3.65 -12.59
C VAL A 601 20.33 -4.23 -12.51
N PHE A 602 21.37 -3.53 -13.02
CA PHE A 602 22.75 -4.05 -13.02
C PHE A 602 23.28 -4.28 -11.60
N ASN A 603 23.08 -3.31 -10.70
CA ASN A 603 23.53 -3.44 -9.33
C ASN A 603 22.73 -4.53 -8.60
N GLY A 604 21.43 -4.62 -8.84
CA GLY A 604 20.58 -5.64 -8.25
C GLY A 604 20.92 -7.06 -8.72
N GLU A 605 21.20 -7.28 -10.02
CA GLU A 605 21.65 -8.56 -10.53
C GLU A 605 23.00 -8.97 -9.91
N TYR A 606 23.91 -8.01 -9.77
CA TYR A 606 25.19 -8.24 -9.09
C TYR A 606 25.00 -8.65 -7.63
N ILE A 607 24.19 -7.90 -6.84
CA ILE A 607 23.89 -8.25 -5.44
C ILE A 607 23.25 -9.64 -5.37
N SER A 608 22.25 -9.92 -6.18
CA SER A 608 21.59 -11.23 -6.22
C SER A 608 22.59 -12.37 -6.48
N LYS A 609 23.58 -12.12 -7.35
CA LYS A 609 24.65 -13.11 -7.61
C LYS A 609 25.57 -13.32 -6.42
N LEU A 610 25.92 -12.26 -5.69
CA LEU A 610 26.72 -12.37 -4.46
C LEU A 610 25.99 -13.18 -3.38
N VAL A 611 24.67 -12.96 -3.23
CA VAL A 611 23.81 -13.72 -2.32
C VAL A 611 23.74 -15.19 -2.72
N GLU A 612 23.51 -15.47 -4.00
CA GLU A 612 23.47 -16.85 -4.54
C GLU A 612 24.76 -17.62 -4.21
N LEU A 613 25.93 -16.98 -4.38
CA LEU A 613 27.23 -17.57 -4.11
C LEU A 613 27.59 -17.63 -2.62
N GLY A 614 26.82 -16.97 -1.74
CA GLY A 614 27.10 -16.90 -0.30
C GLY A 614 28.35 -16.09 0.04
N TYR A 615 28.69 -15.08 -0.77
CA TYR A 615 29.87 -14.23 -0.60
C TYR A 615 29.65 -13.08 0.40
N VAL A 616 28.37 -12.76 0.66
CA VAL A 616 27.97 -11.67 1.54
C VAL A 616 27.33 -12.19 2.82
N GLU A 617 27.52 -11.44 3.92
CA GLU A 617 26.89 -11.72 5.22
C GLU A 617 25.75 -10.75 5.50
N ALA A 618 25.84 -9.49 5.04
CA ALA A 618 24.82 -8.46 5.18
C ALA A 618 24.74 -7.61 3.93
N VAL A 619 23.55 -7.13 3.62
CA VAL A 619 23.27 -6.14 2.57
C VAL A 619 22.27 -5.14 3.12
N HIS A 620 22.50 -3.86 2.86
CA HIS A 620 21.62 -2.76 3.21
C HIS A 620 21.53 -1.77 2.05
N ASP A 621 20.36 -1.26 1.74
CA ASP A 621 20.24 -0.20 0.75
C ASP A 621 20.71 1.14 1.33
N ILE A 622 21.08 2.10 0.47
CA ILE A 622 21.47 3.44 0.89
C ILE A 622 20.39 4.40 0.41
N ASP A 623 19.55 4.85 1.34
CA ASP A 623 18.40 5.72 1.08
C ASP A 623 18.42 6.99 1.95
N ILE A 624 17.41 7.18 2.81
CA ILE A 624 17.22 8.37 3.66
C ILE A 624 18.41 8.58 4.61
N GLY A 625 19.00 9.77 4.51
CA GLY A 625 20.19 10.15 5.30
C GLY A 625 21.50 9.68 4.69
N GLY A 626 21.47 8.95 3.57
CA GLY A 626 22.63 8.56 2.77
C GLY A 626 23.54 7.53 3.43
N LEU A 627 24.77 7.44 2.91
CA LEU A 627 25.77 6.45 3.35
C LEU A 627 26.01 6.45 4.87
N ALA A 628 26.07 7.64 5.47
CA ALA A 628 26.40 7.77 6.89
C ALA A 628 25.34 7.17 7.80
N VAL A 629 24.08 7.36 7.47
CA VAL A 629 22.95 6.76 8.21
C VAL A 629 22.94 5.24 7.99
N ALA A 630 22.99 4.78 6.75
CA ALA A 630 22.93 3.36 6.42
C ALA A 630 24.02 2.56 7.15
N ILE A 631 25.29 3.01 7.15
CA ILE A 631 26.34 2.29 7.89
C ILE A 631 26.16 2.38 9.41
N ALA A 632 25.59 3.47 9.93
CA ALA A 632 25.30 3.56 11.37
C ALA A 632 24.21 2.58 11.78
N GLU A 633 23.19 2.40 10.98
CA GLU A 633 22.13 1.41 11.20
C GLU A 633 22.68 -0.01 11.21
N MET A 634 23.56 -0.36 10.27
CA MET A 634 24.26 -1.65 10.25
C MET A 634 25.11 -1.86 11.52
N CYS A 635 25.83 -0.82 11.97
CA CYS A 635 26.66 -0.88 13.19
C CYS A 635 25.80 -1.02 14.46
N ILE A 636 24.73 -0.22 14.58
CA ILE A 636 23.86 -0.18 15.77
C ILE A 636 23.16 -1.53 15.93
N THR A 637 22.57 -2.03 14.84
CA THR A 637 21.82 -3.30 14.86
C THR A 637 22.74 -4.49 15.11
N GLY A 638 23.94 -4.49 14.51
CA GLY A 638 24.95 -5.56 14.70
C GLY A 638 25.77 -5.45 15.98
N MET A 639 25.70 -4.32 16.70
CA MET A 639 26.56 -4.01 17.84
C MET A 639 28.05 -4.16 17.52
N ASN A 640 28.43 -3.90 16.26
CA ASN A 640 29.80 -3.95 15.73
C ASN A 640 30.19 -2.60 15.16
N GLY A 641 31.42 -2.16 15.44
CA GLY A 641 31.97 -0.97 14.80
C GLY A 641 32.45 -1.21 13.37
N ALA A 642 32.84 -0.15 12.71
CA ALA A 642 33.48 -0.20 11.39
C ALA A 642 34.48 0.95 11.22
N ARG A 643 35.54 0.73 10.43
CA ARG A 643 36.52 1.74 10.05
C ARG A 643 36.56 1.89 8.55
N LEU A 644 36.10 3.03 8.04
CA LEU A 644 35.87 3.27 6.62
C LEU A 644 36.62 4.51 6.13
N ASP A 645 37.19 4.39 4.93
CA ASP A 645 37.92 5.46 4.24
C ASP A 645 37.09 5.93 3.02
N LEU A 646 36.51 7.10 3.14
CA LEU A 646 35.61 7.69 2.11
C LEU A 646 36.36 8.05 0.81
N ARG A 647 37.71 8.09 0.79
CA ARG A 647 38.47 8.29 -0.45
C ARG A 647 38.33 7.12 -1.42
N ARG A 648 37.87 5.97 -0.93
CA ARG A 648 37.60 4.76 -1.70
C ARG A 648 36.15 4.65 -2.19
N LEU A 649 35.31 5.60 -1.82
CA LEU A 649 33.92 5.64 -2.22
C LEU A 649 33.80 5.96 -3.71
N PRO A 650 33.16 5.11 -4.54
CA PRO A 650 32.84 5.47 -5.89
C PRO A 650 31.94 6.72 -5.90
N SER A 651 32.45 7.82 -6.43
CA SER A 651 31.74 9.09 -6.45
C SER A 651 32.06 9.90 -7.69
N ARG A 652 31.10 10.69 -8.14
CA ARG A 652 31.24 11.57 -9.31
C ARG A 652 30.61 12.94 -9.01
N GLY A 653 31.40 14.00 -9.19
CA GLY A 653 30.94 15.38 -9.01
C GLY A 653 30.84 15.87 -7.56
N CYS A 654 31.07 15.02 -6.58
CA CYS A 654 31.08 15.42 -5.17
C CYS A 654 32.33 16.24 -4.86
N SER A 655 32.13 17.39 -4.26
CA SER A 655 33.18 18.36 -3.87
C SER A 655 33.27 18.56 -2.36
N ARG A 656 32.27 18.15 -1.61
CA ARG A 656 32.12 18.31 -0.16
C ARG A 656 31.94 16.96 0.51
N VAL A 657 32.38 16.84 1.76
CA VAL A 657 32.21 15.62 2.53
C VAL A 657 30.74 15.31 2.83
N GLU A 658 29.91 16.34 3.01
CA GLU A 658 28.46 16.18 3.23
C GLU A 658 27.77 15.53 2.03
N GLU A 659 28.27 15.78 0.80
CA GLU A 659 27.77 15.13 -0.41
C GLU A 659 28.12 13.66 -0.46
N LEU A 660 29.29 13.24 0.07
CA LEU A 660 29.68 11.84 0.18
C LEU A 660 28.89 11.09 1.24
N LEU A 661 28.60 11.78 2.37
CA LEU A 661 27.98 11.17 3.54
C LEU A 661 26.45 11.12 3.46
N PHE A 662 25.81 12.22 3.01
CA PHE A 662 24.39 12.46 3.19
C PHE A 662 23.60 12.56 1.88
N SER A 663 24.25 12.43 0.69
CA SER A 663 23.49 12.30 -0.55
C SER A 663 22.63 11.04 -0.53
N GLU A 664 21.38 11.20 -0.96
CA GLU A 664 20.40 10.11 -1.05
C GLU A 664 20.32 9.58 -2.50
N THR A 665 21.50 9.46 -3.12
CA THR A 665 21.64 8.93 -4.48
C THR A 665 21.08 7.52 -4.57
N GLN A 666 20.27 7.26 -5.56
CA GLN A 666 19.62 5.98 -5.82
C GLN A 666 20.58 4.91 -6.36
N ALA A 667 20.14 3.65 -6.39
CA ALA A 667 20.88 2.49 -6.90
C ALA A 667 22.19 2.19 -6.16
N ARG A 668 22.21 2.31 -4.83
CA ARG A 668 23.38 2.01 -4.03
C ARG A 668 23.07 1.02 -2.92
N TYR A 669 24.06 0.18 -2.60
CA TYR A 669 24.00 -0.77 -1.49
C TYR A 669 25.27 -0.70 -0.64
N LEU A 670 25.15 -0.91 0.68
CA LEU A 670 26.22 -1.31 1.59
C LEU A 670 26.22 -2.82 1.72
N VAL A 671 27.41 -3.41 1.68
CA VAL A 671 27.56 -4.87 1.67
C VAL A 671 28.68 -5.28 2.64
N GLU A 672 28.40 -6.21 3.54
CA GLU A 672 29.41 -6.92 4.30
C GLU A 672 29.85 -8.15 3.54
N VAL A 673 31.14 -8.20 3.14
CA VAL A 673 31.74 -9.25 2.33
C VAL A 673 32.75 -10.05 3.13
N LYS A 674 32.71 -11.38 3.01
CA LYS A 674 33.70 -12.27 3.61
C LYS A 674 35.10 -11.95 3.07
N ARG A 675 36.08 -11.93 3.94
CA ARG A 675 37.46 -11.50 3.60
C ARG A 675 38.13 -12.37 2.53
N ASP A 676 37.87 -13.66 2.57
CA ASP A 676 38.49 -14.67 1.71
C ASP A 676 37.93 -14.71 0.27
N VAL A 677 36.82 -14.03 0.00
CA VAL A 677 36.19 -13.99 -1.31
C VAL A 677 36.19 -12.62 -1.98
N VAL A 678 36.85 -11.61 -1.37
CA VAL A 678 36.78 -10.22 -1.84
C VAL A 678 37.30 -10.05 -3.28
N ASP A 679 38.36 -10.77 -3.66
CA ASP A 679 38.90 -10.71 -5.02
C ASP A 679 37.86 -11.23 -6.06
N SER A 680 37.17 -12.33 -5.74
CA SER A 680 36.09 -12.87 -6.58
C SER A 680 34.90 -11.90 -6.69
N VAL A 681 34.60 -11.18 -5.61
CA VAL A 681 33.56 -10.13 -5.58
C VAL A 681 33.93 -9.00 -6.55
N LEU A 682 35.19 -8.53 -6.57
CA LEU A 682 35.65 -7.49 -7.49
C LEU A 682 35.72 -7.96 -8.96
N GLU A 683 36.10 -9.21 -9.21
CA GLU A 683 36.04 -9.79 -10.55
C GLU A 683 34.60 -9.82 -11.08
N LEU A 684 33.65 -10.23 -10.26
CA LEU A 684 32.23 -10.20 -10.60
C LEU A 684 31.74 -8.77 -10.86
N ALA A 685 32.14 -7.79 -10.06
CA ALA A 685 31.77 -6.38 -10.28
C ALA A 685 32.24 -5.90 -11.67
N THR A 686 33.44 -6.27 -12.07
CA THR A 686 33.96 -5.96 -13.41
C THR A 686 33.14 -6.64 -14.51
N HIS A 687 32.73 -7.89 -14.28
CA HIS A 687 31.91 -8.65 -15.24
C HIS A 687 30.51 -8.02 -15.44
N TYR A 688 29.88 -7.56 -14.34
CA TYR A 688 28.56 -6.91 -14.37
C TYR A 688 28.65 -5.42 -14.74
N GLY A 689 29.84 -4.83 -14.83
CA GLY A 689 30.05 -3.42 -15.11
C GLY A 689 29.55 -2.49 -14.00
N VAL A 690 29.68 -2.93 -12.74
CA VAL A 690 29.19 -2.25 -11.54
C VAL A 690 30.33 -1.53 -10.84
N ASP A 691 30.14 -0.28 -10.44
CA ASP A 691 31.09 0.48 -9.63
C ASP A 691 31.06 -0.04 -8.17
N VAL A 692 32.20 -0.53 -7.68
CA VAL A 692 32.36 -1.05 -6.30
C VAL A 692 33.56 -0.43 -5.62
N GLY A 693 33.41 -0.02 -4.36
CA GLY A 693 34.48 0.48 -3.52
C GLY A 693 34.61 -0.29 -2.20
N ILE A 694 35.81 -0.81 -1.90
CA ILE A 694 36.10 -1.37 -0.57
C ILE A 694 36.39 -0.21 0.38
N LEU A 695 35.42 0.14 1.23
CA LEU A 695 35.54 1.28 2.13
C LEU A 695 36.44 0.96 3.34
N GLY A 696 36.41 -0.26 3.86
CA GLY A 696 37.13 -0.63 5.05
C GLY A 696 36.69 -1.96 5.63
N GLU A 697 36.82 -2.10 6.96
CA GLU A 697 36.63 -3.35 7.68
C GLU A 697 35.65 -3.20 8.84
N VAL A 698 34.91 -4.27 9.13
CA VAL A 698 34.08 -4.43 10.33
C VAL A 698 35.00 -4.67 11.52
N GLY A 699 34.78 -3.97 12.63
CA GLY A 699 35.47 -4.23 13.88
C GLY A 699 35.57 -3.02 14.81
N GLY A 700 35.86 -3.31 16.05
CA GLY A 700 35.87 -2.33 17.15
C GLY A 700 34.48 -2.03 17.70
N ASP A 701 34.39 -1.02 18.53
CA ASP A 701 33.18 -0.58 19.24
C ASP A 701 32.62 0.78 18.75
N SER A 702 33.18 1.29 17.65
CA SER A 702 32.87 2.63 17.15
C SER A 702 32.83 2.66 15.63
N LEU A 703 31.96 3.49 15.07
CA LEU A 703 31.99 3.85 13.65
C LEU A 703 33.01 4.98 13.43
N VAL A 704 34.05 4.71 12.63
CA VAL A 704 35.07 5.67 12.25
C VAL A 704 35.04 5.92 10.74
N LEU A 705 34.69 7.12 10.34
CA LEU A 705 34.69 7.57 8.95
C LEU A 705 35.89 8.54 8.77
N THR A 706 36.75 8.25 7.81
CA THR A 706 37.93 9.09 7.49
C THR A 706 37.77 9.71 6.10
N TRP A 707 38.08 11.00 5.98
CA TRP A 707 38.10 11.74 4.74
C TRP A 707 39.19 12.82 4.74
N GLY A 708 39.95 12.96 3.67
CA GLY A 708 41.02 13.97 3.47
C GLY A 708 42.40 13.52 3.85
#